data_0796e96518e3766956890a1dfc3db421
#
_entry.id   0796e96518e3766956890a1dfc3db421
#
_cell.length_a   1.000
_cell.length_b   1.000
_cell.length_c   1.000
_cell.angle_alpha   90.00
_cell.angle_beta   90.00
_cell.angle_gamma   90.00
#
_symmetry.space_group_name_H-M   'P 1'
#
loop_
_entity.id
_entity.type
_entity.pdbx_description
1 polymer ?
#
loop_
_entity_poly.entity_id
_entity_poly.type
_entity_poly.pdbx_seq_one_letter_code
_entity_poly.pdbx_strand_id
1 'polypeptide(L)'
;MLQGINSPSDLRRHKPADLKQIAKELRAETIEAVSVTGGHLGAGLGVVELTIALHYIFDTPKDRLIWDVGHQAYPHKILTGRRDRIRTLRTGGGLSGFTKRSESEYDPFGAGHASTSISAALGMAVARDLRNEKHNIIAVIGDGSMSAGMAYEAMNNAGAMNSRLIVILNDNDMSISPPVGAMSGYFSRLISSQTYRSLRDIGKQLARRLPKSLEIKAERLDQFARGFWTGGSLFEELGFSYVGPIDGHNFGHLLPVLRNVRDARNGPILVHVVTKKGKGYPPAEASSDKYHAVAKFDVATGEQSKTKAKAPSFTRVFAESLIKEATKDDRIVAVTAAMPAGTGLDIFGMAFPTRTFDVGIAEQHAVTFAAGLAAEGYKPFCVIYSTFLQRGYDQVVHDVAIQSLPVRFAIDRAGLVGADGPTHAGSFDVAYLGCLPGFVIMAAADEAELAHMIATAAAIDDRPSAVRYPRGDGLGVTIPEVGVPLEIGKGRIVRQGDKVALLSFGARLAECSKAAVELAKFGLSTTVADARFAKPLDVDLVLKLAREHEILITIEEGSIGGFGSYVLQTLAEHGRLDDGLKVRCMVLPDVFLAHDSSEAMYAKAGLNAEGIVEKVLDVLGGGANQIRPVDATANAHASVVAPQHRVPLRVILAQPRGFCAGVVRAIEIVERSLEIYDQPVYVRHEIVHNKHVVDGLKAKGARFVEELSEIPDNAITIFSAHGVPKKVEQEAAARQLVVHNATCPLVTKVHIQAKRYVMQGRTLILIGHAGHAEVEGTLGQISAPVVLVQTESDVASLTIPADTPVGYVTQTTLSVDDTKGIIAALHQRFSDLVGPDTRDICYATQNRQMAVRDLCKEVDVIIVVGAKNSSNSNRLCEIGAEMGVPSYLIADSADLRHEWVENARAVGVTAGASAPEQLVQGVVQWLGRLGPVEISTLDGPDESVEFRLPVQLARA
;
A
#
# COMPACT_ATOMS: atom_id res chain seq x y z
N MET A 1 27.48 -25.32 9.60
CA MET A 1 27.17 -24.39 10.69
C MET A 1 25.89 -23.61 10.37
N LEU A 2 25.77 -23.01 9.19
CA LEU A 2 24.60 -22.23 8.79
C LEU A 2 23.30 -23.03 8.84
N GLN A 3 23.32 -24.33 8.54
CA GLN A 3 22.13 -25.20 8.58
C GLN A 3 21.46 -25.26 9.96
N GLY A 4 22.22 -25.06 11.04
CA GLY A 4 21.72 -25.02 12.41
C GLY A 4 21.25 -23.63 12.88
N ILE A 5 21.32 -22.60 12.02
CA ILE A 5 20.94 -21.22 12.33
C ILE A 5 19.60 -20.91 11.65
N ASN A 6 18.53 -20.92 12.43
CA ASN A 6 17.19 -20.55 11.96
C ASN A 6 16.75 -19.17 12.49
N SER A 7 17.47 -18.66 13.48
CA SER A 7 17.21 -17.35 14.06
C SER A 7 18.50 -16.69 14.55
N PRO A 8 18.52 -15.37 14.75
CA PRO A 8 19.65 -14.68 15.39
C PRO A 8 20.00 -15.22 16.78
N SER A 9 19.05 -15.80 17.52
CA SER A 9 19.34 -16.43 18.82
C SER A 9 20.24 -17.67 18.67
N ASP A 10 20.09 -18.44 17.59
CA ASP A 10 20.96 -19.58 17.30
C ASP A 10 22.37 -19.10 16.93
N LEU A 11 22.46 -18.03 16.11
CA LEU A 11 23.72 -17.40 15.75
C LEU A 11 24.52 -16.96 17.00
N ARG A 12 23.86 -16.38 18.00
CA ARG A 12 24.49 -15.91 19.25
C ARG A 12 25.04 -17.02 20.14
N ARG A 13 24.68 -18.29 19.90
CA ARG A 13 25.21 -19.45 20.61
C ARG A 13 26.61 -19.89 20.11
N HIS A 14 27.01 -19.43 18.90
CA HIS A 14 28.31 -19.75 18.34
C HIS A 14 29.44 -18.92 18.95
N LYS A 15 30.67 -19.45 18.93
CA LYS A 15 31.85 -18.72 19.36
C LYS A 15 32.29 -17.69 18.31
N PRO A 16 32.92 -16.58 18.67
CA PRO A 16 33.43 -15.59 17.72
C PRO A 16 34.34 -16.19 16.64
N ALA A 17 35.05 -17.27 16.93
CA ALA A 17 35.90 -17.96 15.96
C ALA A 17 35.11 -18.64 14.82
N ASP A 18 33.86 -19.05 15.07
CA ASP A 18 33.03 -19.77 14.13
C ASP A 18 32.42 -18.82 13.08
N LEU A 19 32.35 -17.52 13.39
CA LEU A 19 31.67 -16.53 12.54
C LEU A 19 32.28 -16.40 11.16
N LYS A 20 33.60 -16.64 11.00
CA LYS A 20 34.23 -16.64 9.67
C LYS A 20 33.74 -17.79 8.79
N GLN A 21 33.53 -18.98 9.37
CA GLN A 21 32.98 -20.12 8.64
C GLN A 21 31.50 -19.89 8.28
N ILE A 22 30.69 -19.34 9.22
CA ILE A 22 29.31 -18.98 8.99
C ILE A 22 29.21 -17.94 7.87
N ALA A 23 30.11 -16.94 7.81
CA ALA A 23 30.15 -15.94 6.75
C ALA A 23 30.46 -16.56 5.38
N LYS A 24 31.35 -17.55 5.31
CA LYS A 24 31.65 -18.29 4.08
C LYS A 24 30.43 -19.07 3.57
N GLU A 25 29.74 -19.76 4.48
CA GLU A 25 28.52 -20.54 4.14
C GLU A 25 27.36 -19.63 3.75
N LEU A 26 27.14 -18.52 4.47
CA LEU A 26 26.10 -17.53 4.17
C LEU A 26 26.31 -16.84 2.80
N ARG A 27 27.58 -16.55 2.46
CA ARG A 27 27.95 -16.01 1.15
C ARG A 27 27.63 -17.00 0.04
N ALA A 28 28.03 -18.27 0.21
CA ALA A 28 27.75 -19.33 -0.76
C ALA A 28 26.23 -19.49 -0.97
N GLU A 29 25.45 -19.60 0.10
CA GLU A 29 23.99 -19.71 0.05
C GLU A 29 23.35 -18.51 -0.66
N THR A 30 23.85 -17.29 -0.42
CA THR A 30 23.35 -16.07 -1.08
C THR A 30 23.64 -16.12 -2.59
N ILE A 31 24.84 -16.54 -2.99
CA ILE A 31 25.20 -16.67 -4.41
C ILE A 31 24.33 -17.72 -5.09
N GLU A 32 24.19 -18.91 -4.50
CA GLU A 32 23.37 -19.98 -5.05
C GLU A 32 21.89 -19.58 -5.16
N ALA A 33 21.33 -18.91 -4.16
CA ALA A 33 19.94 -18.45 -4.19
C ALA A 33 19.72 -17.46 -5.34
N VAL A 34 20.57 -16.45 -5.47
CA VAL A 34 20.42 -15.40 -6.49
C VAL A 34 20.75 -15.91 -7.89
N SER A 35 21.61 -16.95 -8.05
CA SER A 35 21.89 -17.55 -9.36
C SER A 35 20.63 -18.09 -10.03
N VAL A 36 19.67 -18.60 -9.27
CA VAL A 36 18.40 -19.17 -9.79
C VAL A 36 17.24 -18.17 -9.83
N THR A 37 17.28 -17.12 -9.03
CA THR A 37 16.19 -16.13 -8.96
C THR A 37 16.49 -14.85 -9.72
N GLY A 38 17.77 -14.50 -9.89
CA GLY A 38 18.22 -13.15 -10.18
C GLY A 38 18.02 -12.22 -8.97
N GLY A 39 18.40 -10.96 -9.08
CA GLY A 39 18.22 -9.95 -8.05
C GLY A 39 19.47 -9.18 -7.68
N HIS A 40 19.50 -8.56 -6.49
CA HIS A 40 20.60 -7.69 -6.03
C HIS A 40 21.67 -8.51 -5.30
N LEU A 41 22.73 -8.93 -6.02
CA LEU A 41 23.77 -9.81 -5.45
C LEU A 41 24.89 -9.03 -4.77
N GLY A 42 25.53 -8.11 -5.48
CA GLY A 42 26.76 -7.46 -5.04
C GLY A 42 26.64 -6.71 -3.72
N ALA A 43 25.52 -6.02 -3.52
CA ALA A 43 25.24 -5.29 -2.28
C ALA A 43 25.11 -6.25 -1.08
N GLY A 44 24.39 -7.38 -1.26
CA GLY A 44 24.26 -8.43 -0.24
C GLY A 44 25.58 -9.07 0.13
N LEU A 45 26.45 -9.37 -0.85
CA LEU A 45 27.78 -9.94 -0.61
C LEU A 45 28.69 -8.98 0.16
N GLY A 46 28.54 -7.68 -0.05
CA GLY A 46 29.32 -6.65 0.66
C GLY A 46 29.01 -6.55 2.15
N VAL A 47 27.83 -6.97 2.58
CA VAL A 47 27.39 -6.84 4.00
C VAL A 47 27.27 -8.16 4.76
N VAL A 48 27.80 -9.26 4.24
CA VAL A 48 27.68 -10.58 4.89
C VAL A 48 28.25 -10.55 6.32
N GLU A 49 29.49 -10.11 6.51
CA GLU A 49 30.12 -10.03 7.81
C GLU A 49 29.44 -9.00 8.72
N LEU A 50 29.05 -7.85 8.17
CA LEU A 50 28.33 -6.80 8.89
C LEU A 50 26.96 -7.34 9.39
N THR A 51 26.20 -8.04 8.55
CA THR A 51 24.91 -8.64 8.91
C THR A 51 25.06 -9.64 10.06
N ILE A 52 26.05 -10.53 9.98
CA ILE A 52 26.36 -11.48 11.06
C ILE A 52 26.72 -10.73 12.35
N ALA A 53 27.59 -9.72 12.26
CA ALA A 53 28.03 -8.98 13.44
C ALA A 53 26.87 -8.23 14.11
N LEU A 54 25.96 -7.62 13.32
CA LEU A 54 24.78 -6.94 13.84
C LEU A 54 23.85 -7.91 14.58
N HIS A 55 23.49 -9.05 13.97
CA HIS A 55 22.64 -10.05 14.63
C HIS A 55 23.31 -10.79 15.79
N TYR A 56 24.64 -10.84 15.79
CA TYR A 56 25.41 -11.44 16.88
C TYR A 56 25.50 -10.55 18.10
N ILE A 57 25.57 -9.22 17.91
CA ILE A 57 25.75 -8.25 19.00
C ILE A 57 24.42 -7.71 19.53
N PHE A 58 23.47 -7.42 18.65
CA PHE A 58 22.18 -6.85 19.02
C PHE A 58 21.10 -7.94 19.17
N ASP A 59 20.21 -7.74 20.13
CA ASP A 59 19.13 -8.68 20.45
C ASP A 59 17.90 -8.47 19.53
N THR A 60 18.10 -8.73 18.23
CA THR A 60 17.00 -8.69 17.25
C THR A 60 16.05 -9.89 17.45
N PRO A 61 14.73 -9.70 17.29
CA PRO A 61 14.01 -8.51 16.77
C PRO A 61 13.69 -7.46 17.84
N LYS A 62 14.03 -7.68 19.13
CA LYS A 62 13.79 -6.68 20.19
C LYS A 62 14.55 -5.38 19.90
N ASP A 63 15.85 -5.45 19.64
CA ASP A 63 16.59 -4.37 19.01
C ASP A 63 16.14 -4.25 17.54
N ARG A 64 15.76 -3.04 17.09
CA ARG A 64 15.22 -2.81 15.76
C ARG A 64 16.33 -2.55 14.75
N LEU A 65 16.42 -3.37 13.72
CA LEU A 65 17.40 -3.26 12.63
C LEU A 65 16.68 -2.86 11.33
N ILE A 66 16.98 -1.68 10.81
CA ILE A 66 16.37 -1.12 9.60
C ILE A 66 17.44 -1.06 8.50
N TRP A 67 17.11 -1.61 7.34
CA TRP A 67 17.95 -1.58 6.14
C TRP A 67 17.45 -0.49 5.19
N ASP A 68 18.31 0.47 4.86
CA ASP A 68 18.01 1.48 3.81
C ASP A 68 17.94 0.80 2.44
N VAL A 69 16.97 1.17 1.60
CA VAL A 69 16.64 0.46 0.36
C VAL A 69 16.25 -1.00 0.57
N GLY A 70 16.99 -1.76 1.35
CA GLY A 70 16.73 -3.16 1.66
C GLY A 70 17.17 -4.16 0.60
N HIS A 71 17.81 -3.73 -0.48
CA HIS A 71 18.30 -4.60 -1.56
C HIS A 71 19.51 -5.45 -1.13
N GLN A 72 20.23 -5.07 -0.09
CA GLN A 72 21.35 -5.81 0.53
C GLN A 72 20.89 -6.84 1.56
N ALA A 73 19.59 -6.99 1.84
CA ALA A 73 19.06 -7.75 2.98
C ALA A 73 18.93 -9.27 2.76
N TYR A 74 19.50 -9.86 1.69
CA TYR A 74 19.40 -11.31 1.48
C TYR A 74 20.12 -12.12 2.57
N PRO A 75 21.35 -11.79 3.00
CA PRO A 75 21.97 -12.42 4.17
C PRO A 75 21.13 -12.28 5.45
N HIS A 76 20.47 -11.12 5.65
CA HIS A 76 19.56 -10.89 6.75
C HIS A 76 18.35 -11.85 6.70
N LYS A 77 17.72 -12.00 5.53
CA LYS A 77 16.59 -12.94 5.35
C LYS A 77 17.00 -14.40 5.66
N ILE A 78 18.18 -14.82 5.22
CA ILE A 78 18.68 -16.17 5.49
C ILE A 78 18.89 -16.40 7.00
N LEU A 79 19.44 -15.44 7.73
CA LEU A 79 19.70 -15.55 9.17
C LEU A 79 18.46 -15.39 10.05
N THR A 80 17.34 -14.95 9.47
CA THR A 80 16.09 -14.65 10.19
C THR A 80 14.94 -15.58 9.78
N GLY A 81 15.24 -16.87 9.58
CA GLY A 81 14.26 -17.94 9.41
C GLY A 81 13.67 -18.09 8.01
N ARG A 82 14.19 -17.36 6.99
CA ARG A 82 13.68 -17.41 5.62
C ARG A 82 14.57 -18.17 4.64
N ARG A 83 15.58 -18.90 5.14
CA ARG A 83 16.55 -19.65 4.32
C ARG A 83 15.87 -20.65 3.38
N ASP A 84 14.90 -21.42 3.86
CA ASP A 84 14.25 -22.47 3.07
C ASP A 84 13.42 -21.90 1.91
N ARG A 85 13.01 -20.62 2.05
CA ARG A 85 12.28 -19.88 1.03
C ARG A 85 13.15 -18.95 0.18
N ILE A 86 14.46 -18.86 0.46
CA ILE A 86 15.31 -17.85 -0.20
C ILE A 86 15.36 -18.00 -1.73
N ARG A 87 15.17 -19.24 -2.25
CA ARG A 87 15.09 -19.51 -3.69
C ARG A 87 13.76 -19.16 -4.33
N THR A 88 12.85 -18.51 -3.56
CA THR A 88 11.61 -17.93 -4.09
C THR A 88 11.68 -16.39 -4.15
N LEU A 89 12.85 -15.79 -3.96
CA LEU A 89 13.05 -14.36 -4.07
C LEU A 89 12.49 -13.82 -5.38
N ARG A 90 11.67 -12.74 -5.28
CA ARG A 90 11.16 -11.97 -6.43
C ARG A 90 10.26 -12.77 -7.39
N THR A 91 9.75 -13.92 -6.97
CA THR A 91 8.79 -14.73 -7.72
C THR A 91 7.40 -14.66 -7.09
N GLY A 92 6.35 -14.90 -7.86
CA GLY A 92 4.97 -14.85 -7.36
C GLY A 92 4.75 -15.72 -6.13
N GLY A 93 4.17 -15.17 -5.07
CA GLY A 93 3.99 -15.83 -3.77
C GLY A 93 5.27 -16.09 -2.96
N GLY A 94 6.43 -15.70 -3.49
CA GLY A 94 7.73 -15.86 -2.84
C GLY A 94 8.14 -14.68 -1.96
N LEU A 95 9.43 -14.65 -1.62
CA LEU A 95 10.02 -13.58 -0.80
C LEU A 95 10.24 -12.29 -1.63
N SER A 96 9.97 -11.15 -1.01
CA SER A 96 10.28 -9.82 -1.58
C SER A 96 11.78 -9.63 -1.79
N GLY A 97 12.16 -8.90 -2.81
CA GLY A 97 13.56 -8.46 -3.02
C GLY A 97 14.07 -7.44 -2.00
N PHE A 98 13.19 -6.91 -1.15
CA PHE A 98 13.45 -5.88 -0.14
C PHE A 98 12.93 -6.34 1.23
N THR A 99 13.25 -5.62 2.30
CA THR A 99 12.65 -5.86 3.61
C THR A 99 11.17 -5.50 3.57
N LYS A 100 10.33 -6.34 4.19
CA LYS A 100 8.87 -6.20 4.17
C LYS A 100 8.27 -6.61 5.52
N ARG A 101 7.57 -5.70 6.19
CA ARG A 101 7.01 -5.92 7.53
C ARG A 101 6.09 -7.14 7.66
N SER A 102 5.27 -7.39 6.62
CA SER A 102 4.37 -8.55 6.60
C SER A 102 5.07 -9.89 6.34
N GLU A 103 6.38 -9.88 6.08
CA GLU A 103 7.16 -11.07 5.75
C GLU A 103 7.87 -11.63 6.98
N SER A 104 8.26 -10.77 7.94
CA SER A 104 9.01 -11.16 9.13
C SER A 104 8.98 -10.08 10.22
N GLU A 105 8.95 -10.50 11.48
CA GLU A 105 9.12 -9.62 12.65
C GLU A 105 10.51 -8.95 12.71
N TYR A 106 11.49 -9.53 12.02
CA TYR A 106 12.85 -8.99 11.88
C TYR A 106 12.93 -7.84 10.87
N ASP A 107 11.86 -7.56 10.12
CA ASP A 107 11.74 -6.45 9.18
C ASP A 107 10.84 -5.34 9.81
N PRO A 108 11.32 -4.57 10.81
CA PRO A 108 10.47 -3.62 11.53
C PRO A 108 9.97 -2.47 10.66
N PHE A 109 10.64 -2.23 9.51
CA PHE A 109 10.26 -1.24 8.51
C PHE A 109 10.47 -1.80 7.09
N GLY A 110 9.47 -1.58 6.21
CA GLY A 110 9.57 -1.93 4.80
C GLY A 110 10.49 -0.96 4.06
N ALA A 111 11.15 -1.45 3.03
CA ALA A 111 12.08 -0.65 2.23
C ALA A 111 11.86 -0.86 0.72
N GLY A 112 12.60 -0.15 -0.10
CA GLY A 112 12.55 -0.13 -1.56
C GLY A 112 13.11 1.17 -2.13
N HIS A 113 12.80 2.31 -1.47
CA HIS A 113 13.35 3.63 -1.78
C HIS A 113 14.46 3.99 -0.80
N ALA A 114 15.46 4.76 -1.28
CA ALA A 114 16.63 5.15 -0.51
C ALA A 114 16.34 6.24 0.52
N SER A 115 17.23 6.37 1.51
CA SER A 115 17.38 7.52 2.42
C SER A 115 16.29 7.67 3.47
N THR A 116 15.43 6.66 3.64
CA THR A 116 14.31 6.69 4.61
C THR A 116 14.67 6.10 5.97
N SER A 117 15.74 5.31 6.05
CA SER A 117 16.07 4.50 7.22
C SER A 117 16.35 5.31 8.48
N ILE A 118 17.08 6.44 8.38
CA ILE A 118 17.43 7.29 9.53
C ILE A 118 16.18 7.96 10.10
N SER A 119 15.30 8.51 9.24
CA SER A 119 14.02 9.09 9.66
C SER A 119 13.13 8.06 10.36
N ALA A 120 12.98 6.87 9.76
CA ALA A 120 12.18 5.79 10.35
C ALA A 120 12.76 5.34 11.70
N ALA A 121 14.08 5.20 11.78
CA ALA A 121 14.77 4.82 12.99
C ALA A 121 14.66 5.89 14.08
N LEU A 122 14.75 7.18 13.74
CA LEU A 122 14.52 8.28 14.68
C LEU A 122 13.09 8.25 15.25
N GLY A 123 12.07 8.06 14.39
CA GLY A 123 10.70 7.90 14.84
C GLY A 123 10.51 6.71 15.79
N MET A 124 11.18 5.57 15.53
CA MET A 124 11.16 4.41 16.44
C MET A 124 11.92 4.69 17.73
N ALA A 125 13.04 5.44 17.70
CA ALA A 125 13.78 5.81 18.89
C ALA A 125 12.95 6.72 19.80
N VAL A 126 12.27 7.71 19.24
CA VAL A 126 11.34 8.58 19.98
C VAL A 126 10.19 7.76 20.59
N ALA A 127 9.58 6.84 19.81
CA ALA A 127 8.51 5.99 20.30
C ALA A 127 8.97 5.06 21.44
N ARG A 128 10.21 4.52 21.36
CA ARG A 128 10.86 3.78 22.45
C ARG A 128 11.00 4.64 23.70
N ASP A 129 11.50 5.87 23.55
CA ASP A 129 11.77 6.77 24.67
C ASP A 129 10.46 7.20 25.37
N LEU A 130 9.41 7.49 24.59
CA LEU A 130 8.07 7.78 25.12
C LEU A 130 7.47 6.62 25.93
N ARG A 131 7.87 5.36 25.62
CA ARG A 131 7.45 4.18 26.38
C ARG A 131 8.40 3.81 27.53
N ASN A 132 9.47 4.60 27.74
CA ASN A 132 10.54 4.27 28.70
C ASN A 132 11.20 2.91 28.46
N GLU A 133 11.21 2.42 27.21
CA GLU A 133 11.88 1.19 26.80
C GLU A 133 13.38 1.46 26.53
N LYS A 134 14.21 0.41 26.54
CA LYS A 134 15.68 0.56 26.46
C LYS A 134 16.33 -0.25 25.32
N HIS A 135 15.56 -0.73 24.35
CA HIS A 135 16.12 -1.45 23.21
C HIS A 135 16.82 -0.51 22.22
N ASN A 136 17.75 -1.07 21.44
CA ASN A 136 18.50 -0.29 20.45
C ASN A 136 17.70 -0.13 19.16
N ILE A 137 17.91 0.99 18.47
CA ILE A 137 17.41 1.23 17.13
C ILE A 137 18.62 1.46 16.23
N ILE A 138 18.74 0.66 15.18
CA ILE A 138 19.89 0.61 14.29
C ILE A 138 19.41 0.84 12.84
N ALA A 139 19.92 1.86 12.16
CA ALA A 139 19.71 2.11 10.74
C ALA A 139 21.01 1.78 9.99
N VAL A 140 20.94 0.91 8.97
CA VAL A 140 22.05 0.64 8.06
C VAL A 140 21.78 1.36 6.75
N ILE A 141 22.61 2.34 6.40
CA ILE A 141 22.48 3.17 5.21
C ILE A 141 23.75 3.09 4.36
N GLY A 142 23.61 2.97 3.04
CA GLY A 142 24.74 3.02 2.12
C GLY A 142 25.18 4.45 1.83
N ASP A 143 26.43 4.63 1.43
CA ASP A 143 27.03 5.89 1.03
C ASP A 143 26.26 6.58 -0.10
N GLY A 144 25.77 5.82 -1.10
CA GLY A 144 24.93 6.36 -2.18
C GLY A 144 23.59 6.91 -1.68
N SER A 145 22.99 6.29 -0.65
CA SER A 145 21.74 6.76 -0.04
C SER A 145 21.92 8.02 0.82
N MET A 146 23.16 8.39 1.15
CA MET A 146 23.48 9.65 1.84
C MET A 146 23.40 10.88 0.93
N SER A 147 23.17 10.70 -0.38
CA SER A 147 23.06 11.85 -1.31
C SER A 147 21.72 12.58 -1.25
N ALA A 148 20.66 11.97 -0.70
CA ALA A 148 19.34 12.60 -0.61
C ALA A 148 19.17 13.48 0.64
N GLY A 149 18.44 14.58 0.51
CA GLY A 149 18.21 15.55 1.57
C GLY A 149 17.61 14.98 2.84
N MET A 150 16.66 14.02 2.74
CA MET A 150 16.00 13.40 3.89
C MET A 150 16.98 12.74 4.89
N ALA A 151 18.11 12.21 4.43
CA ALA A 151 19.13 11.66 5.33
C ALA A 151 19.71 12.77 6.24
N TYR A 152 19.99 13.95 5.68
CA TYR A 152 20.50 15.12 6.42
C TYR A 152 19.46 15.76 7.32
N GLU A 153 18.22 15.87 6.87
CA GLU A 153 17.08 16.33 7.67
C GLU A 153 16.90 15.45 8.92
N ALA A 154 16.95 14.13 8.72
CA ALA A 154 16.84 13.17 9.82
C ALA A 154 18.03 13.25 10.79
N MET A 155 19.26 13.38 10.28
CA MET A 155 20.45 13.51 11.11
C MET A 155 20.43 14.83 11.90
N ASN A 156 20.14 15.96 11.24
CA ASN A 156 20.00 17.25 11.90
C ASN A 156 18.99 17.20 13.06
N ASN A 157 17.84 16.58 12.85
CA ASN A 157 16.81 16.45 13.87
C ASN A 157 17.24 15.46 14.98
N ALA A 158 17.86 14.32 14.65
CA ALA A 158 18.36 13.34 15.63
C ALA A 158 19.41 13.94 16.56
N GLY A 159 20.32 14.75 16.02
CA GLY A 159 21.34 15.46 16.82
C GLY A 159 20.72 16.49 17.75
N ALA A 160 19.80 17.32 17.25
CA ALA A 160 19.10 18.32 18.07
C ALA A 160 18.29 17.69 19.21
N MET A 161 17.66 16.54 18.96
CA MET A 161 16.92 15.77 19.97
C MET A 161 17.81 14.96 20.92
N ASN A 162 19.09 14.83 20.62
CA ASN A 162 20.04 13.96 21.32
C ASN A 162 19.51 12.52 21.51
N SER A 163 18.75 12.03 20.52
CA SER A 163 18.09 10.71 20.56
C SER A 163 19.10 9.57 20.48
N ARG A 164 18.93 8.55 21.29
CA ARG A 164 19.77 7.35 21.24
C ARG A 164 19.43 6.52 20.00
N LEU A 165 20.17 6.75 18.93
CA LEU A 165 20.07 6.13 17.61
C LEU A 165 21.44 5.67 17.13
N ILE A 166 21.53 4.50 16.51
CA ILE A 166 22.76 3.99 15.90
C ILE A 166 22.58 4.01 14.39
N VAL A 167 23.40 4.78 13.69
CA VAL A 167 23.47 4.78 12.22
C VAL A 167 24.75 4.07 11.79
N ILE A 168 24.61 3.02 10.99
CA ILE A 168 25.71 2.30 10.36
C ILE A 168 25.84 2.82 8.94
N LEU A 169 26.82 3.67 8.68
CA LEU A 169 27.17 4.09 7.32
C LEU A 169 28.00 2.98 6.67
N ASN A 170 27.40 2.27 5.73
CA ASN A 170 28.05 1.23 4.93
C ASN A 170 28.67 1.86 3.67
N ASP A 171 29.93 2.24 3.76
CA ASP A 171 30.68 2.87 2.67
C ASP A 171 31.36 1.77 1.84
N ASN A 172 30.95 1.65 0.57
CA ASN A 172 31.52 0.68 -0.36
C ASN A 172 32.00 1.32 -1.66
N ASP A 173 32.09 2.66 -1.66
CA ASP A 173 32.54 3.50 -2.78
C ASP A 173 31.78 3.22 -4.09
N MET A 174 30.50 2.78 -3.96
CA MET A 174 29.64 2.48 -5.10
C MET A 174 28.16 2.64 -4.76
N SER A 175 27.48 3.44 -5.58
CA SER A 175 26.01 3.46 -5.68
C SER A 175 25.53 2.40 -6.70
N ILE A 176 24.51 2.70 -7.47
CA ILE A 176 24.08 1.93 -8.67
C ILE A 176 25.14 2.05 -9.75
N SER A 177 25.73 3.25 -9.89
CA SER A 177 26.88 3.62 -10.73
C SER A 177 28.00 4.19 -9.84
N PRO A 178 29.18 4.53 -10.39
CA PRO A 178 30.22 5.24 -9.65
C PRO A 178 29.63 6.45 -8.95
N PRO A 179 30.03 6.72 -7.69
CA PRO A 179 29.42 7.76 -6.89
C PRO A 179 29.69 9.16 -7.46
N VAL A 180 28.68 10.02 -7.39
CA VAL A 180 28.74 11.41 -7.86
C VAL A 180 28.64 12.39 -6.68
N GLY A 181 29.16 13.61 -6.88
CA GLY A 181 29.06 14.72 -5.93
C GLY A 181 30.18 14.79 -4.89
N ALA A 182 30.23 15.91 -4.17
CA ALA A 182 31.30 16.25 -3.23
C ALA A 182 31.39 15.30 -2.03
N MET A 183 30.27 14.68 -1.64
CA MET A 183 30.21 13.74 -0.50
C MET A 183 31.04 12.49 -0.74
N SER A 184 31.04 11.93 -1.95
CA SER A 184 31.92 10.81 -2.31
C SER A 184 33.40 11.17 -2.11
N GLY A 185 33.82 12.33 -2.60
CA GLY A 185 35.16 12.87 -2.36
C GLY A 185 35.47 13.13 -0.86
N TYR A 186 34.45 13.47 -0.07
CA TYR A 186 34.57 13.60 1.38
C TYR A 186 34.82 12.26 2.08
N PHE A 187 34.04 11.22 1.76
CA PHE A 187 34.24 9.86 2.29
C PHE A 187 35.61 9.30 1.89
N SER A 188 36.01 9.44 0.64
CA SER A 188 37.32 9.00 0.16
C SER A 188 38.46 9.68 0.93
N ARG A 189 38.35 10.98 1.27
CA ARG A 189 39.34 11.70 2.11
C ARG A 189 39.34 11.18 3.54
N LEU A 190 38.20 10.86 4.15
CA LEU A 190 38.13 10.26 5.49
C LEU A 190 38.84 8.92 5.55
N ILE A 191 38.78 8.12 4.48
CA ILE A 191 39.43 6.80 4.40
C ILE A 191 40.93 6.94 4.12
N SER A 192 41.34 7.87 3.27
CA SER A 192 42.70 7.97 2.73
C SER A 192 43.69 8.76 3.61
N SER A 193 43.22 9.47 4.65
CA SER A 193 44.11 10.33 5.46
C SER A 193 45.16 9.49 6.23
N GLN A 194 46.38 9.40 5.67
CA GLN A 194 47.52 8.71 6.34
C GLN A 194 47.90 9.39 7.65
N THR A 195 47.69 10.69 7.77
CA THR A 195 47.94 11.49 8.99
C THR A 195 47.08 11.01 10.16
N TYR A 196 45.84 10.58 9.90
CA TYR A 196 44.96 10.03 10.91
C TYR A 196 45.43 8.66 11.45
N ARG A 197 45.97 7.82 10.56
CA ARG A 197 46.53 6.49 10.96
C ARG A 197 47.79 6.64 11.82
N SER A 198 48.72 7.50 11.44
CA SER A 198 49.98 7.72 12.14
C SER A 198 49.78 8.37 13.52
N LEU A 199 48.92 9.37 13.65
CA LEU A 199 48.66 10.06 14.93
C LEU A 199 47.86 9.18 15.91
N ARG A 200 46.96 8.33 15.42
CA ARG A 200 46.22 7.36 16.24
C ARG A 200 47.14 6.30 16.86
N ASP A 201 48.12 5.85 16.10
CA ASP A 201 49.09 4.86 16.62
C ASP A 201 50.08 5.49 17.60
N ILE A 202 50.48 6.74 17.38
CA ILE A 202 51.28 7.53 18.32
C ILE A 202 50.47 7.85 19.58
N GLY A 203 49.22 8.29 19.44
CA GLY A 203 48.30 8.58 20.55
C GLY A 203 48.04 7.36 21.44
N LYS A 204 47.85 6.16 20.84
CA LYS A 204 47.68 4.91 21.57
C LYS A 204 48.95 4.48 22.30
N GLN A 205 50.11 4.74 21.73
CA GLN A 205 51.39 4.44 22.39
C GLN A 205 51.63 5.38 23.58
N LEU A 206 51.27 6.66 23.47
CA LEU A 206 51.34 7.64 24.57
C LEU A 206 50.32 7.34 25.68
N ALA A 207 49.05 7.05 25.32
CA ALA A 207 47.98 6.74 26.28
C ALA A 207 48.30 5.48 27.14
N ARG A 208 48.99 4.48 26.59
CA ARG A 208 49.43 3.29 27.32
C ARG A 208 50.53 3.57 28.38
N ARG A 209 51.11 4.76 28.37
CA ARG A 209 52.16 5.17 29.32
C ARG A 209 51.68 6.17 30.41
N LEU A 210 50.40 6.56 30.40
CA LEU A 210 49.82 7.53 31.35
C LEU A 210 49.02 6.83 32.45
N PRO A 211 49.07 7.34 33.72
CA PRO A 211 48.26 6.81 34.81
C PRO A 211 46.75 6.98 34.57
N LYS A 212 45.95 5.99 35.02
CA LYS A 212 44.46 5.93 34.80
C LYS A 212 43.69 7.18 35.20
N SER A 213 44.19 8.02 36.06
CA SER A 213 43.54 9.28 36.47
C SER A 213 43.63 10.42 35.43
N LEU A 214 44.45 10.25 34.39
CA LEU A 214 44.62 11.22 33.29
C LEU A 214 43.96 10.78 31.99
N GLU A 215 43.44 9.56 31.93
CA GLU A 215 42.76 8.98 30.74
C GLU A 215 41.52 9.81 30.30
N ILE A 216 40.72 10.28 31.26
CA ILE A 216 39.53 11.09 31.02
C ILE A 216 39.87 12.50 30.46
N LYS A 217 41.01 13.05 30.89
CA LYS A 217 41.48 14.34 30.34
C LYS A 217 42.18 14.18 29.01
N ALA A 218 42.80 13.03 28.75
CA ALA A 218 43.41 12.70 27.46
C ALA A 218 42.34 12.45 26.37
N GLU A 219 41.20 11.85 26.71
CA GLU A 219 40.05 11.69 25.76
C GLU A 219 39.45 13.05 25.35
N ARG A 220 39.34 13.99 26.29
CA ARG A 220 38.86 15.35 25.95
C ARG A 220 39.88 16.14 25.15
N LEU A 221 41.19 15.98 25.42
CA LEU A 221 42.25 16.58 24.62
C LEU A 221 42.36 15.95 23.23
N ASP A 222 42.11 14.65 23.10
CA ASP A 222 42.05 13.95 21.84
C ASP A 222 40.84 14.40 20.97
N GLN A 223 39.68 14.60 21.59
CA GLN A 223 38.50 15.18 20.94
C GLN A 223 38.76 16.63 20.49
N PHE A 224 39.40 17.44 21.33
CA PHE A 224 39.76 18.82 21.03
C PHE A 224 40.82 18.91 19.92
N ALA A 225 41.85 18.07 19.95
CA ALA A 225 42.87 17.97 18.93
C ALA A 225 42.30 17.48 17.58
N ARG A 226 41.32 16.58 17.56
CA ARG A 226 40.60 16.12 16.37
C ARG A 226 39.83 17.29 15.70
N GLY A 227 39.09 18.06 16.49
CA GLY A 227 38.35 19.22 15.99
C GLY A 227 39.23 20.32 15.40
N PHE A 228 40.43 20.50 15.94
CA PHE A 228 41.34 21.58 15.53
C PHE A 228 42.20 21.24 14.29
N TRP A 229 42.49 19.91 14.05
CA TRP A 229 43.36 19.50 12.94
C TRP A 229 42.63 18.85 11.76
N THR A 230 41.40 18.39 11.93
CA THR A 230 40.61 17.78 10.84
C THR A 230 39.41 18.63 10.41
N GLY A 231 39.15 19.77 11.12
CA GLY A 231 37.84 20.45 11.00
C GLY A 231 36.74 19.46 11.22
N GLY A 232 36.04 19.43 12.34
CA GLY A 232 35.08 18.41 12.79
C GLY A 232 34.35 17.68 11.66
N SER A 233 34.11 16.39 11.77
CA SER A 233 33.37 15.69 10.71
C SER A 233 31.99 16.33 10.59
N LEU A 234 31.42 16.37 9.40
CA LEU A 234 30.05 16.86 9.15
C LEU A 234 29.05 16.22 10.13
N PHE A 235 29.30 14.98 10.49
CA PHE A 235 28.43 14.20 11.41
C PHE A 235 28.52 14.69 12.85
N GLU A 236 29.69 15.11 13.29
CA GLU A 236 29.90 15.68 14.63
C GLU A 236 29.25 17.06 14.75
N GLU A 237 29.32 17.88 13.70
CA GLU A 237 28.59 19.16 13.62
C GLU A 237 27.07 18.96 13.66
N LEU A 238 26.56 17.85 13.11
CA LEU A 238 25.16 17.45 13.21
C LEU A 238 24.81 16.77 14.56
N GLY A 239 25.71 16.73 15.53
CA GLY A 239 25.49 16.20 16.89
C GLY A 239 25.67 14.71 17.02
N PHE A 240 26.24 14.01 16.04
CA PHE A 240 26.53 12.57 16.13
C PHE A 240 27.91 12.29 16.72
N SER A 241 28.00 11.28 17.57
CA SER A 241 29.30 10.71 17.93
C SER A 241 29.79 9.85 16.74
N TYR A 242 30.87 10.28 16.07
CA TYR A 242 31.45 9.57 14.94
C TYR A 242 32.43 8.48 15.37
N VAL A 243 32.26 7.26 14.84
CA VAL A 243 33.11 6.09 15.09
C VAL A 243 33.55 5.47 13.77
N GLY A 244 34.85 5.46 13.48
CA GLY A 244 35.32 4.83 12.24
C GLY A 244 36.43 5.64 11.56
N PRO A 245 36.75 5.33 10.28
CA PRO A 245 36.26 4.17 9.53
C PRO A 245 36.79 2.83 10.04
N ILE A 246 35.97 1.76 9.96
CA ILE A 246 36.35 0.40 10.37
C ILE A 246 36.16 -0.60 9.22
N ASP A 247 37.00 -1.64 9.17
CA ASP A 247 36.91 -2.69 8.16
C ASP A 247 35.68 -3.58 8.43
N GLY A 248 34.67 -3.50 7.56
CA GLY A 248 33.40 -4.22 7.61
C GLY A 248 33.52 -5.72 7.31
N HIS A 249 34.66 -6.21 6.84
CA HIS A 249 34.93 -7.64 6.58
C HIS A 249 35.74 -8.30 7.71
N ASN A 250 36.05 -7.55 8.77
CA ASN A 250 36.89 -8.06 9.87
C ASN A 250 36.13 -8.11 11.18
N PHE A 251 35.75 -9.30 11.63
CA PHE A 251 35.06 -9.50 12.92
C PHE A 251 35.88 -9.02 14.12
N GLY A 252 37.23 -9.03 14.02
CA GLY A 252 38.10 -8.48 15.07
C GLY A 252 37.98 -6.97 15.25
N HIS A 253 37.53 -6.26 14.24
CA HIS A 253 37.18 -4.83 14.28
C HIS A 253 35.69 -4.58 14.58
N LEU A 254 34.81 -5.31 13.92
CA LEU A 254 33.35 -5.12 14.03
C LEU A 254 32.82 -5.43 15.44
N LEU A 255 33.16 -6.61 16.00
CA LEU A 255 32.53 -7.05 17.25
C LEU A 255 32.87 -6.17 18.46
N PRO A 256 34.14 -5.75 18.71
CA PRO A 256 34.44 -4.85 19.82
C PRO A 256 33.78 -3.48 19.66
N VAL A 257 33.82 -2.90 18.44
CA VAL A 257 33.18 -1.59 18.19
C VAL A 257 31.69 -1.65 18.40
N LEU A 258 30.99 -2.63 17.80
CA LEU A 258 29.54 -2.75 17.94
C LEU A 258 29.11 -3.04 19.40
N ARG A 259 29.89 -3.78 20.20
CA ARG A 259 29.62 -3.92 21.63
C ARG A 259 29.72 -2.61 22.38
N ASN A 260 30.76 -1.83 22.13
CA ASN A 260 30.95 -0.53 22.77
C ASN A 260 29.83 0.43 22.40
N VAL A 261 29.44 0.43 21.13
CA VAL A 261 28.33 1.23 20.60
C VAL A 261 26.99 0.78 21.20
N ARG A 262 26.74 -0.52 21.30
CA ARG A 262 25.53 -1.06 21.96
C ARG A 262 25.41 -0.59 23.41
N ASP A 263 26.51 -0.62 24.13
CA ASP A 263 26.55 -0.33 25.56
C ASP A 263 26.69 1.15 25.91
N ALA A 264 27.00 2.00 24.93
CA ALA A 264 27.00 3.46 25.05
C ALA A 264 25.57 4.00 25.30
N ARG A 265 25.43 5.02 26.13
CA ARG A 265 24.12 5.47 26.64
C ARG A 265 23.67 6.81 26.10
N ASN A 266 24.53 7.58 25.46
CA ASN A 266 24.29 8.99 25.15
C ASN A 266 24.27 9.26 23.65
N GLY A 267 23.27 10.04 23.19
CA GLY A 267 23.14 10.65 21.90
C GLY A 267 23.09 9.72 20.68
N PRO A 268 22.97 10.28 19.50
CA PRO A 268 23.06 9.53 18.26
C PRO A 268 24.52 9.17 17.95
N ILE A 269 24.75 7.97 17.44
CA ILE A 269 26.08 7.47 17.06
C ILE A 269 26.07 7.09 15.58
N LEU A 270 27.06 7.56 14.83
CA LEU A 270 27.33 7.11 13.48
C LEU A 270 28.59 6.25 13.44
N VAL A 271 28.40 4.99 12.99
CA VAL A 271 29.51 4.05 12.79
C VAL A 271 29.82 3.95 11.30
N HIS A 272 30.98 4.43 10.89
CA HIS A 272 31.43 4.35 9.50
C HIS A 272 32.12 3.00 9.27
N VAL A 273 31.51 2.17 8.43
CA VAL A 273 31.96 0.82 8.10
C VAL A 273 32.33 0.76 6.62
N VAL A 274 33.58 0.42 6.31
CA VAL A 274 34.06 0.28 4.93
C VAL A 274 33.92 -1.16 4.50
N THR A 275 33.20 -1.39 3.40
CA THR A 275 32.97 -2.70 2.81
C THR A 275 33.37 -2.73 1.32
N LYS A 276 33.25 -3.90 0.69
CA LYS A 276 33.53 -4.09 -0.74
C LYS A 276 32.33 -4.79 -1.37
N LYS A 277 31.65 -4.09 -2.28
CA LYS A 277 30.52 -4.64 -3.05
C LYS A 277 30.98 -5.85 -3.88
N GLY A 278 30.20 -6.94 -3.89
CA GLY A 278 30.54 -8.19 -4.58
C GLY A 278 31.59 -9.07 -3.89
N LYS A 279 32.01 -8.75 -2.66
CA LYS A 279 33.08 -9.41 -1.90
C LYS A 279 32.95 -10.93 -1.84
N GLY A 280 34.06 -11.62 -2.22
CA GLY A 280 34.20 -13.07 -2.14
C GLY A 280 33.53 -13.84 -3.30
N TYR A 281 33.11 -13.13 -4.37
CA TYR A 281 32.69 -13.74 -5.63
C TYR A 281 33.44 -13.09 -6.80
N PRO A 282 34.50 -13.74 -7.37
CA PRO A 282 35.36 -13.14 -8.36
C PRO A 282 34.64 -12.53 -9.58
N PRO A 283 33.59 -13.17 -10.16
CA PRO A 283 32.84 -12.54 -11.26
C PRO A 283 32.19 -11.21 -10.88
N ALA A 284 31.63 -11.10 -9.67
CA ALA A 284 31.06 -9.84 -9.19
C ALA A 284 32.15 -8.80 -8.88
N GLU A 285 33.27 -9.21 -8.30
CA GLU A 285 34.40 -8.30 -8.03
C GLU A 285 35.04 -7.74 -9.30
N ALA A 286 35.03 -8.49 -10.40
CA ALA A 286 35.58 -8.08 -11.69
C ALA A 286 34.64 -7.20 -12.50
N SER A 287 33.32 -7.38 -12.35
CA SER A 287 32.31 -6.60 -13.10
C SER A 287 32.32 -5.12 -12.73
N SER A 288 32.06 -4.24 -13.70
CA SER A 288 31.98 -2.79 -13.50
C SER A 288 30.84 -2.37 -12.57
N ASP A 289 29.68 -3.04 -12.63
CA ASP A 289 28.50 -2.82 -11.79
C ASP A 289 28.55 -3.62 -10.48
N LYS A 290 29.61 -4.42 -10.27
CA LYS A 290 29.76 -5.29 -9.10
C LYS A 290 28.56 -6.20 -8.85
N TYR A 291 27.89 -6.62 -9.92
CA TYR A 291 26.65 -7.40 -9.85
C TYR A 291 25.58 -6.70 -8.98
N HIS A 292 25.39 -5.42 -9.22
CA HIS A 292 24.35 -4.67 -8.48
C HIS A 292 23.00 -5.33 -8.64
N ALA A 293 22.58 -5.59 -9.88
CA ALA A 293 21.38 -6.35 -10.21
C ALA A 293 21.69 -7.34 -11.34
N VAL A 294 21.39 -8.62 -11.10
CA VAL A 294 21.74 -9.69 -12.05
C VAL A 294 20.51 -10.48 -12.49
N ALA A 295 20.53 -10.97 -13.72
CA ALA A 295 19.65 -12.04 -14.18
C ALA A 295 20.07 -13.38 -13.54
N LYS A 296 19.40 -14.48 -13.90
CA LYS A 296 19.87 -15.83 -13.55
C LYS A 296 21.25 -16.05 -14.16
N PHE A 297 22.15 -16.72 -13.44
CA PHE A 297 23.53 -16.89 -13.89
C PHE A 297 24.12 -18.24 -13.46
N ASP A 298 25.15 -18.70 -14.19
CA ASP A 298 25.95 -19.85 -13.79
C ASP A 298 26.94 -19.45 -12.68
N VAL A 299 26.92 -20.18 -11.56
CA VAL A 299 27.73 -19.84 -10.38
C VAL A 299 29.25 -19.98 -10.66
N ALA A 300 29.67 -20.93 -11.51
CA ALA A 300 31.09 -21.19 -11.72
C ALA A 300 31.70 -20.13 -12.66
N THR A 301 30.99 -19.73 -13.72
CA THR A 301 31.49 -18.79 -14.71
C THR A 301 31.06 -17.33 -14.42
N GLY A 302 29.98 -17.12 -13.72
CA GLY A 302 29.36 -15.82 -13.57
C GLY A 302 28.53 -15.36 -14.78
N GLU A 303 28.44 -16.21 -15.83
CA GLU A 303 27.73 -15.86 -17.07
C GLU A 303 26.23 -15.76 -16.83
N GLN A 304 25.65 -14.58 -17.13
CA GLN A 304 24.22 -14.32 -16.94
C GLN A 304 23.40 -14.83 -18.13
N SER A 305 22.30 -15.51 -17.83
CA SER A 305 21.32 -15.95 -18.82
C SER A 305 20.65 -14.76 -19.49
N LYS A 306 21.07 -14.43 -20.70
CA LYS A 306 20.41 -13.39 -21.53
C LYS A 306 19.40 -14.08 -22.45
N THR A 307 18.11 -13.89 -22.19
CA THR A 307 17.10 -14.17 -23.20
C THR A 307 17.36 -13.22 -24.39
N LYS A 308 17.45 -13.72 -25.61
CA LYS A 308 17.55 -12.83 -26.79
C LYS A 308 16.26 -12.01 -26.84
N ALA A 309 16.37 -10.70 -26.63
CA ALA A 309 15.28 -9.76 -26.82
C ALA A 309 14.77 -9.86 -28.27
N LYS A 310 13.45 -9.90 -28.45
CA LYS A 310 12.81 -9.91 -29.78
C LYS A 310 12.76 -8.52 -30.41
N ALA A 311 12.84 -7.51 -29.61
CA ALA A 311 12.80 -6.09 -29.97
C ALA A 311 13.70 -5.29 -29.02
N PRO A 312 14.13 -4.07 -29.39
CA PRO A 312 14.83 -3.18 -28.47
C PRO A 312 13.91 -2.81 -27.27
N SER A 313 14.50 -2.62 -26.09
CA SER A 313 13.73 -2.17 -24.93
C SER A 313 13.26 -0.73 -25.10
N PHE A 314 12.13 -0.38 -24.45
CA PHE A 314 11.62 1.01 -24.43
C PHE A 314 12.69 2.00 -23.97
N THR A 315 13.45 1.67 -22.91
CA THR A 315 14.57 2.50 -22.41
C THR A 315 15.61 2.78 -23.49
N ARG A 316 15.97 1.78 -24.30
CA ARG A 316 16.93 1.94 -25.40
C ARG A 316 16.36 2.80 -26.53
N VAL A 317 15.10 2.57 -26.91
CA VAL A 317 14.41 3.39 -27.92
C VAL A 317 14.32 4.84 -27.49
N PHE A 318 14.02 5.09 -26.21
CA PHE A 318 14.05 6.42 -25.63
C PHE A 318 15.42 7.08 -25.80
N ALA A 319 16.50 6.41 -25.37
CA ALA A 319 17.85 6.97 -25.43
C ALA A 319 18.30 7.28 -26.88
N GLU A 320 18.06 6.35 -27.82
CA GLU A 320 18.38 6.51 -29.22
C GLU A 320 17.55 7.64 -29.89
N SER A 321 16.27 7.75 -29.53
CA SER A 321 15.40 8.84 -29.99
C SER A 321 15.84 10.20 -29.46
N LEU A 322 16.19 10.27 -28.16
CA LEU A 322 16.70 11.50 -27.54
C LEU A 322 18.03 11.95 -28.17
N ILE A 323 18.94 11.02 -28.50
CA ILE A 323 20.17 11.32 -29.22
C ILE A 323 19.88 11.97 -30.57
N LYS A 324 18.90 11.46 -31.32
CA LYS A 324 18.50 12.03 -32.62
C LYS A 324 18.01 13.48 -32.47
N GLU A 325 17.20 13.75 -31.46
CA GLU A 325 16.69 15.10 -31.19
C GLU A 325 17.81 16.03 -30.69
N ALA A 326 18.68 15.56 -29.79
CA ALA A 326 19.81 16.33 -29.27
C ALA A 326 20.90 16.62 -30.33
N THR A 327 20.93 15.85 -31.41
CA THR A 327 21.80 16.13 -32.58
C THR A 327 21.28 17.32 -33.38
N LYS A 328 19.95 17.54 -33.39
CA LYS A 328 19.31 18.68 -34.07
C LYS A 328 19.29 19.98 -33.26
N ASP A 329 19.24 19.86 -31.92
CA ASP A 329 19.12 21.02 -31.00
C ASP A 329 20.13 20.85 -29.84
N ASP A 330 21.14 21.74 -29.79
CA ASP A 330 22.20 21.68 -28.79
C ASP A 330 21.75 22.13 -27.40
N ARG A 331 20.57 22.72 -27.26
CA ARG A 331 19.97 23.08 -25.98
C ARG A 331 19.41 21.87 -25.24
N ILE A 332 19.23 20.71 -25.91
CA ILE A 332 18.73 19.48 -25.26
C ILE A 332 19.81 18.94 -24.33
N VAL A 333 19.45 18.83 -23.05
CA VAL A 333 20.26 18.25 -21.97
C VAL A 333 19.47 17.21 -21.21
N ALA A 334 20.14 16.25 -20.57
CA ALA A 334 19.47 15.18 -19.83
C ALA A 334 19.95 15.11 -18.38
N VAL A 335 18.99 14.93 -17.46
CA VAL A 335 19.21 14.86 -16.02
C VAL A 335 18.64 13.55 -15.49
N THR A 336 19.40 12.82 -14.66
CA THR A 336 18.93 11.62 -13.96
C THR A 336 19.35 11.62 -12.50
N ALA A 337 18.67 10.82 -11.68
CA ALA A 337 18.95 10.66 -10.26
C ALA A 337 19.57 9.27 -10.00
N ALA A 338 20.88 9.15 -10.16
CA ALA A 338 21.70 7.94 -9.95
C ALA A 338 21.36 6.71 -10.81
N MET A 339 20.58 6.89 -11.88
CA MET A 339 20.06 5.78 -12.69
C MET A 339 20.46 5.86 -14.19
N PRO A 340 21.70 6.19 -14.58
CA PRO A 340 22.02 6.39 -15.99
C PRO A 340 21.75 5.14 -16.83
N ALA A 341 22.22 3.96 -16.45
CA ALA A 341 22.00 2.72 -17.19
C ALA A 341 20.52 2.28 -17.15
N GLY A 342 19.84 2.53 -16.04
CA GLY A 342 18.42 2.18 -15.89
C GLY A 342 17.48 3.03 -16.74
N THR A 343 17.87 4.26 -17.07
CA THR A 343 17.10 5.23 -17.86
C THR A 343 17.63 5.38 -19.30
N GLY A 344 18.72 4.68 -19.68
CA GLY A 344 19.37 4.81 -20.98
C GLY A 344 20.25 6.05 -21.15
N LEU A 345 20.43 6.84 -20.08
CA LEU A 345 21.29 8.02 -20.12
C LEU A 345 22.78 7.69 -20.08
N ASP A 346 23.18 6.44 -19.85
CA ASP A 346 24.52 5.95 -20.14
C ASP A 346 24.80 5.97 -21.66
N ILE A 347 23.83 5.56 -22.49
CA ILE A 347 23.91 5.61 -23.95
C ILE A 347 23.95 7.07 -24.43
N PHE A 348 23.05 7.92 -23.91
CA PHE A 348 23.00 9.35 -24.25
C PHE A 348 24.30 10.05 -23.82
N GLY A 349 24.83 9.75 -22.62
CA GLY A 349 26.04 10.33 -22.07
C GLY A 349 27.32 9.93 -22.84
N MET A 350 27.34 8.78 -23.49
CA MET A 350 28.44 8.44 -24.42
C MET A 350 28.44 9.35 -25.65
N ALA A 351 27.26 9.75 -26.15
CA ALA A 351 27.15 10.67 -27.29
C ALA A 351 27.34 12.14 -26.86
N PHE A 352 26.84 12.52 -25.69
CA PHE A 352 26.82 13.90 -25.21
C PHE A 352 27.26 14.03 -23.73
N PRO A 353 28.54 13.79 -23.41
CA PRO A 353 29.01 13.72 -22.03
C PRO A 353 28.88 15.05 -21.27
N THR A 354 28.97 16.19 -21.94
CA THR A 354 28.82 17.53 -21.32
C THR A 354 27.36 17.99 -21.17
N ARG A 355 26.42 17.23 -21.72
CA ARG A 355 24.99 17.51 -21.67
C ARG A 355 24.20 16.46 -20.85
N THR A 356 24.93 15.62 -20.12
CA THR A 356 24.36 14.59 -19.25
C THR A 356 24.71 14.88 -17.80
N PHE A 357 23.70 14.94 -16.93
CA PHE A 357 23.86 15.28 -15.53
C PHE A 357 23.28 14.17 -14.65
N ASP A 358 24.13 13.55 -13.83
CA ASP A 358 23.69 12.66 -12.75
C ASP A 358 23.80 13.42 -11.42
N VAL A 359 22.70 13.56 -10.70
CA VAL A 359 22.63 14.33 -9.45
C VAL A 359 22.71 13.46 -8.20
N GLY A 360 22.99 12.15 -8.32
CA GLY A 360 22.90 11.18 -7.23
C GLY A 360 21.45 10.82 -6.94
N ILE A 361 21.20 10.07 -5.84
CA ILE A 361 19.83 9.67 -5.48
C ILE A 361 19.12 10.87 -4.84
N ALA A 362 18.76 11.86 -5.66
CA ALA A 362 18.21 13.15 -5.23
C ALA A 362 17.17 13.67 -6.24
N GLU A 363 16.03 13.00 -6.29
CA GLU A 363 14.98 13.26 -7.27
C GLU A 363 14.42 14.68 -7.16
N GLN A 364 14.25 15.22 -5.94
CA GLN A 364 13.84 16.61 -5.73
C GLN A 364 14.82 17.58 -6.39
N HIS A 365 16.12 17.35 -6.16
CA HIS A 365 17.18 18.18 -6.77
C HIS A 365 17.18 18.02 -8.29
N ALA A 366 16.97 16.81 -8.84
CA ALA A 366 16.90 16.59 -10.28
C ALA A 366 15.82 17.47 -10.94
N VAL A 367 14.63 17.54 -10.33
CA VAL A 367 13.50 18.33 -10.85
C VAL A 367 13.81 19.82 -10.79
N THR A 368 14.24 20.37 -9.63
CA THR A 368 14.56 21.80 -9.50
C THR A 368 15.77 22.20 -10.35
N PHE A 369 16.78 21.33 -10.47
CA PHE A 369 17.93 21.55 -11.34
C PHE A 369 17.50 21.62 -12.82
N ALA A 370 16.61 20.72 -13.26
CA ALA A 370 16.03 20.77 -14.60
C ALA A 370 15.20 22.04 -14.81
N ALA A 371 14.44 22.49 -13.79
CA ALA A 371 13.71 23.75 -13.84
C ALA A 371 14.65 24.95 -14.03
N GLY A 372 15.77 24.99 -13.30
CA GLY A 372 16.80 26.02 -13.46
C GLY A 372 17.40 26.03 -14.88
N LEU A 373 17.70 24.87 -15.47
CA LEU A 373 18.17 24.77 -16.85
C LEU A 373 17.13 25.28 -17.85
N ALA A 374 15.85 24.96 -17.62
CA ALA A 374 14.76 25.43 -18.48
C ALA A 374 14.58 26.95 -18.39
N ALA A 375 14.73 27.55 -17.20
CA ALA A 375 14.66 28.99 -17.00
C ALA A 375 15.78 29.76 -17.76
N GLU A 376 16.94 29.14 -17.97
CA GLU A 376 18.06 29.68 -18.78
C GLU A 376 17.96 29.31 -20.27
N GLY A 377 16.83 28.76 -20.73
CA GLY A 377 16.53 28.49 -22.14
C GLY A 377 17.03 27.14 -22.67
N TYR A 378 17.56 26.27 -21.82
CA TYR A 378 17.85 24.89 -22.19
C TYR A 378 16.58 24.05 -22.29
N LYS A 379 16.69 22.87 -22.90
CA LYS A 379 15.61 21.87 -23.06
C LYS A 379 15.91 20.62 -22.23
N PRO A 380 15.73 20.69 -20.90
CA PRO A 380 16.07 19.57 -20.05
C PRO A 380 15.07 18.42 -20.18
N PHE A 381 15.58 17.22 -20.41
CA PHE A 381 14.87 15.96 -20.18
C PHE A 381 15.21 15.46 -18.80
N CYS A 382 14.25 15.51 -17.86
CA CYS A 382 14.35 14.97 -16.51
C CYS A 382 13.89 13.51 -16.55
N VAL A 383 14.86 12.57 -16.51
CA VAL A 383 14.63 11.16 -16.79
C VAL A 383 14.65 10.37 -15.48
N ILE A 384 13.48 10.02 -14.99
CA ILE A 384 13.26 9.41 -13.66
C ILE A 384 12.24 8.30 -13.77
N TYR A 385 12.41 7.22 -12.98
CA TYR A 385 11.38 6.18 -12.87
C TYR A 385 10.09 6.74 -12.27
N SER A 386 8.95 6.25 -12.75
CA SER A 386 7.62 6.69 -12.28
C SER A 386 7.51 6.67 -10.76
N THR A 387 7.87 5.55 -10.12
CA THR A 387 7.81 5.41 -8.65
C THR A 387 8.73 6.40 -7.91
N PHE A 388 9.91 6.75 -8.48
CA PHE A 388 10.87 7.65 -7.84
C PHE A 388 10.51 9.12 -8.03
N LEU A 389 9.81 9.49 -9.10
CA LEU A 389 9.34 10.85 -9.33
C LEU A 389 8.35 11.32 -8.25
N GLN A 390 7.66 10.40 -7.58
CA GLN A 390 6.79 10.71 -6.42
C GLN A 390 7.53 11.52 -5.34
N ARG A 391 8.84 11.26 -5.13
CA ARG A 391 9.67 11.99 -4.16
C ARG A 391 9.89 13.46 -4.56
N GLY A 392 9.89 13.77 -5.85
CA GLY A 392 10.07 15.12 -6.41
C GLY A 392 8.77 15.83 -6.76
N TYR A 393 7.61 15.36 -6.31
CA TYR A 393 6.32 15.88 -6.76
C TYR A 393 6.08 17.34 -6.36
N ASP A 394 6.45 17.76 -5.16
CA ASP A 394 6.37 19.17 -4.75
C ASP A 394 7.15 20.09 -5.71
N GLN A 395 8.36 19.67 -6.12
CA GLN A 395 9.19 20.40 -7.07
C GLN A 395 8.58 20.43 -8.48
N VAL A 396 7.89 19.35 -8.90
CA VAL A 396 7.12 19.36 -10.15
C VAL A 396 6.01 20.41 -10.10
N VAL A 397 5.30 20.52 -8.97
CA VAL A 397 4.24 21.52 -8.79
C VAL A 397 4.82 22.93 -8.72
N HIS A 398 5.69 23.17 -7.73
CA HIS A 398 6.15 24.52 -7.36
C HIS A 398 7.19 25.07 -8.32
N ASP A 399 8.23 24.28 -8.63
CA ASP A 399 9.37 24.79 -9.39
C ASP A 399 9.16 24.69 -10.91
N VAL A 400 8.26 23.82 -11.37
CA VAL A 400 8.02 23.59 -12.80
C VAL A 400 6.64 24.07 -13.24
N ALA A 401 5.55 23.48 -12.72
CA ALA A 401 4.21 23.70 -13.27
C ALA A 401 3.68 25.10 -13.00
N ILE A 402 3.82 25.64 -11.78
CA ILE A 402 3.38 27.02 -11.44
C ILE A 402 4.10 28.05 -12.32
N GLN A 403 5.36 27.81 -12.65
CA GLN A 403 6.19 28.73 -13.46
C GLN A 403 6.08 28.44 -14.98
N SER A 404 5.30 27.40 -15.37
CA SER A 404 5.16 26.97 -16.76
C SER A 404 6.49 26.68 -17.46
N LEU A 405 7.51 26.22 -16.71
CA LEU A 405 8.83 25.94 -17.26
C LEU A 405 8.79 24.67 -18.13
N PRO A 406 9.37 24.69 -19.34
CA PRO A 406 9.30 23.59 -20.29
C PRO A 406 10.26 22.45 -19.94
N VAL A 407 10.11 21.85 -18.78
CA VAL A 407 10.81 20.62 -18.39
C VAL A 407 10.11 19.42 -19.01
N ARG A 408 10.90 18.53 -19.64
CA ARG A 408 10.40 17.29 -20.26
C ARG A 408 10.68 16.14 -19.33
N PHE A 409 9.64 15.58 -18.71
CA PHE A 409 9.75 14.40 -17.88
C PHE A 409 9.68 13.14 -18.75
N ALA A 410 10.78 12.39 -18.83
CA ALA A 410 10.79 11.06 -19.41
C ALA A 410 10.63 10.04 -18.27
N ILE A 411 9.44 9.46 -18.17
CA ILE A 411 9.02 8.63 -17.05
C ILE A 411 9.13 7.15 -17.43
N ASP A 412 10.27 6.55 -17.08
CA ASP A 412 10.51 5.14 -17.30
C ASP A 412 9.82 4.28 -16.21
N ARG A 413 9.57 3.01 -16.47
CA ARG A 413 8.89 2.07 -15.57
C ARG A 413 7.47 2.49 -15.20
N ALA A 414 6.72 3.02 -16.16
CA ALA A 414 5.28 3.24 -16.00
C ALA A 414 4.54 1.89 -15.89
N GLY A 415 3.49 1.84 -15.09
CA GLY A 415 2.72 0.62 -14.85
C GLY A 415 3.40 -0.39 -13.93
N LEU A 416 3.08 -1.67 -14.10
CA LEU A 416 3.59 -2.76 -13.27
C LEU A 416 4.98 -3.21 -13.76
N VAL A 417 5.90 -3.42 -12.81
CA VAL A 417 7.32 -3.65 -13.11
C VAL A 417 7.79 -5.08 -12.83
N GLY A 418 6.89 -5.97 -12.43
CA GLY A 418 7.23 -7.39 -12.23
C GLY A 418 7.90 -7.66 -10.88
N ALA A 419 9.07 -8.26 -10.94
CA ALA A 419 9.79 -8.85 -9.79
C ALA A 419 10.15 -7.88 -8.65
N ASP A 420 10.17 -6.56 -8.88
CA ASP A 420 10.44 -5.56 -7.84
C ASP A 420 9.18 -5.18 -7.04
N GLY A 421 8.01 -5.51 -7.58
CA GLY A 421 6.73 -5.38 -6.89
C GLY A 421 6.26 -3.95 -6.62
N PRO A 422 5.43 -3.74 -5.58
CA PRO A 422 4.70 -2.50 -5.36
C PRO A 422 5.59 -1.28 -5.10
N THR A 423 6.80 -1.48 -4.58
CA THR A 423 7.73 -0.37 -4.28
C THR A 423 8.32 0.27 -5.56
N HIS A 424 8.23 -0.42 -6.69
CA HIS A 424 8.78 0.04 -7.97
C HIS A 424 7.70 0.21 -9.06
N ALA A 425 6.44 -0.09 -8.77
CA ALA A 425 5.33 0.08 -9.71
C ALA A 425 5.04 1.56 -9.98
N GLY A 426 4.90 1.90 -11.27
CA GLY A 426 4.58 3.24 -11.76
C GLY A 426 3.07 3.45 -11.91
N SER A 427 2.33 3.42 -10.77
CA SER A 427 0.87 3.37 -10.77
C SER A 427 0.19 4.73 -10.68
N PHE A 428 0.88 5.80 -10.23
CA PHE A 428 0.22 7.02 -9.76
C PHE A 428 0.54 8.27 -10.58
N ASP A 429 1.51 8.23 -11.48
CA ASP A 429 2.03 9.38 -12.22
C ASP A 429 0.96 10.11 -13.04
N VAL A 430 0.06 9.38 -13.71
CA VAL A 430 -1.04 10.00 -14.48
C VAL A 430 -1.98 10.78 -13.57
N ALA A 431 -2.32 10.23 -12.41
CA ALA A 431 -3.25 10.85 -11.47
C ALA A 431 -2.68 12.15 -10.88
N TYR A 432 -1.43 12.11 -10.36
CA TYR A 432 -0.87 13.29 -9.71
C TYR A 432 -0.30 14.35 -10.68
N LEU A 433 0.10 13.98 -11.90
CA LEU A 433 0.50 14.97 -12.92
C LEU A 433 -0.69 15.56 -13.64
N GLY A 434 -1.72 14.79 -13.87
CA GLY A 434 -2.87 15.21 -14.67
C GLY A 434 -3.72 16.31 -14.03
N CYS A 435 -3.70 16.44 -12.70
CA CYS A 435 -4.36 17.55 -12.00
C CYS A 435 -3.62 18.90 -12.15
N LEU A 436 -2.36 18.90 -12.62
CA LEU A 436 -1.56 20.13 -12.73
C LEU A 436 -1.93 20.95 -13.98
N PRO A 437 -2.23 22.24 -13.87
CA PRO A 437 -2.53 23.10 -15.00
C PRO A 437 -1.38 23.15 -16.03
N GLY A 438 -1.73 23.23 -17.31
CA GLY A 438 -0.77 23.43 -18.40
C GLY A 438 0.08 22.22 -18.78
N PHE A 439 0.04 21.13 -18.05
CA PHE A 439 0.85 19.93 -18.32
C PHE A 439 0.40 19.19 -19.58
N VAL A 440 1.34 18.66 -20.38
CA VAL A 440 1.07 17.73 -21.48
C VAL A 440 1.51 16.33 -21.03
N ILE A 441 0.61 15.34 -21.08
CA ILE A 441 0.88 13.97 -20.59
C ILE A 441 0.62 12.96 -21.72
N MET A 442 1.66 12.23 -22.10
CA MET A 442 1.70 11.24 -23.17
C MET A 442 2.03 9.86 -22.62
N ALA A 443 1.46 8.81 -23.22
CA ALA A 443 1.83 7.42 -22.92
C ALA A 443 2.02 6.63 -24.21
N ALA A 444 3.23 6.08 -24.39
CA ALA A 444 3.58 5.33 -25.58
C ALA A 444 2.91 3.94 -25.59
N ALA A 445 2.17 3.65 -26.66
CA ALA A 445 1.56 2.35 -26.88
C ALA A 445 2.57 1.30 -27.35
N ASP A 446 3.56 1.73 -28.09
CA ASP A 446 4.66 0.92 -28.64
C ASP A 446 5.93 1.76 -28.82
N GLU A 447 7.00 1.13 -29.31
CA GLU A 447 8.29 1.78 -29.49
C GLU A 447 8.32 2.81 -30.61
N ALA A 448 7.45 2.72 -31.62
CA ALA A 448 7.35 3.72 -32.67
C ALA A 448 6.66 4.99 -32.16
N GLU A 449 5.58 4.84 -31.39
CA GLU A 449 4.91 5.96 -30.73
C GLU A 449 5.84 6.66 -29.73
N LEU A 450 6.71 5.91 -29.02
CA LEU A 450 7.69 6.50 -28.14
C LEU A 450 8.65 7.44 -28.90
N ALA A 451 9.15 7.02 -30.07
CA ALA A 451 10.01 7.89 -30.87
C ALA A 451 9.30 9.20 -31.31
N HIS A 452 8.02 9.11 -31.69
CA HIS A 452 7.21 10.28 -32.01
C HIS A 452 6.95 11.19 -30.79
N MET A 453 6.70 10.60 -29.60
CA MET A 453 6.46 11.34 -28.37
C MET A 453 7.71 12.04 -27.85
N ILE A 454 8.90 11.47 -28.05
CA ILE A 454 10.16 12.15 -27.70
C ILE A 454 10.38 13.37 -28.62
N ALA A 455 10.12 13.26 -29.94
CA ALA A 455 10.16 14.39 -30.84
C ALA A 455 9.08 15.45 -30.47
N THR A 456 7.89 15.03 -30.06
CA THR A 456 6.83 15.92 -29.59
C THR A 456 7.28 16.69 -28.33
N ALA A 457 7.82 15.99 -27.32
CA ALA A 457 8.31 16.62 -26.11
C ALA A 457 9.45 17.62 -26.40
N ALA A 458 10.37 17.29 -27.30
CA ALA A 458 11.46 18.17 -27.72
C ALA A 458 10.93 19.47 -28.39
N ALA A 459 9.77 19.41 -29.03
CA ALA A 459 9.14 20.56 -29.70
C ALA A 459 8.31 21.46 -28.75
N ILE A 460 7.97 21.02 -27.53
CA ILE A 460 7.18 21.78 -26.56
C ILE A 460 8.12 22.74 -25.80
N ASP A 461 8.01 24.04 -26.02
CA ASP A 461 8.89 25.08 -25.45
C ASP A 461 8.16 26.06 -24.51
N ASP A 462 6.86 25.88 -24.27
CA ASP A 462 6.03 26.86 -23.55
C ASP A 462 5.44 26.31 -22.24
N ARG A 463 5.59 25.02 -21.98
CA ARG A 463 4.98 24.34 -20.83
C ARG A 463 5.62 22.99 -20.51
N PRO A 464 5.43 22.44 -19.30
CA PRO A 464 5.96 21.12 -18.95
C PRO A 464 5.25 20.00 -19.71
N SER A 465 6.01 18.93 -19.98
CA SER A 465 5.49 17.71 -20.62
C SER A 465 6.02 16.45 -19.96
N ALA A 466 5.25 15.35 -20.04
CA ALA A 466 5.63 14.02 -19.58
C ALA A 466 5.37 12.98 -20.66
N VAL A 467 6.36 12.13 -20.89
CA VAL A 467 6.26 10.94 -21.72
C VAL A 467 6.49 9.73 -20.84
N ARG A 468 5.46 8.89 -20.66
CA ARG A 468 5.56 7.67 -19.84
C ARG A 468 5.64 6.43 -20.72
N TYR A 469 6.47 5.47 -20.34
CA TYR A 469 6.66 4.20 -21.07
C TYR A 469 7.02 3.06 -20.10
N PRO A 470 6.65 1.79 -20.47
CA PRO A 470 6.78 0.66 -19.56
C PRO A 470 8.23 0.14 -19.49
N ARG A 471 8.49 -0.67 -18.47
CA ARG A 471 9.68 -1.53 -18.40
C ARG A 471 9.58 -2.69 -19.39
N GLY A 472 10.65 -3.02 -20.08
CA GLY A 472 10.78 -4.26 -20.90
C GLY A 472 11.04 -3.99 -22.36
N ASP A 473 10.96 -5.08 -23.12
CA ASP A 473 11.17 -5.04 -24.57
C ASP A 473 9.94 -4.48 -25.27
N GLY A 474 10.17 -3.87 -26.44
CA GLY A 474 9.11 -3.43 -27.34
C GLY A 474 8.33 -4.60 -27.95
N LEU A 475 7.32 -4.25 -28.71
CA LEU A 475 6.45 -5.22 -29.41
C LEU A 475 7.08 -5.74 -30.74
N GLY A 476 8.15 -5.11 -31.20
CA GLY A 476 8.82 -5.42 -32.48
C GLY A 476 8.21 -4.69 -33.66
N VAL A 477 7.56 -3.55 -33.43
CA VAL A 477 7.08 -2.69 -34.53
C VAL A 477 8.24 -1.95 -35.19
N THR A 478 8.05 -1.55 -36.45
CA THR A 478 9.06 -0.78 -37.16
C THR A 478 9.22 0.61 -36.54
N ILE A 479 10.39 0.89 -35.98
CA ILE A 479 10.71 2.20 -35.40
C ILE A 479 11.06 3.16 -36.54
N PRO A 480 10.49 4.38 -36.56
CA PRO A 480 10.82 5.39 -37.56
C PRO A 480 12.27 5.84 -37.43
N GLU A 481 12.93 6.12 -38.58
CA GLU A 481 14.28 6.65 -38.58
C GLU A 481 14.37 7.99 -37.86
N VAL A 482 13.34 8.82 -38.00
CA VAL A 482 13.20 10.12 -37.33
C VAL A 482 11.81 10.21 -36.70
N GLY A 483 11.75 10.58 -35.44
CA GLY A 483 10.49 10.90 -34.77
C GLY A 483 9.83 12.14 -35.40
N VAL A 484 8.51 12.10 -35.55
CA VAL A 484 7.72 13.24 -36.04
C VAL A 484 6.85 13.73 -34.90
N PRO A 485 6.88 15.04 -34.56
CA PRO A 485 6.01 15.58 -33.52
C PRO A 485 4.54 15.30 -33.79
N LEU A 486 3.85 14.76 -32.80
CA LEU A 486 2.42 14.50 -32.85
C LEU A 486 1.62 15.79 -32.62
N GLU A 487 0.44 15.86 -33.20
CA GLU A 487 -0.52 16.90 -32.85
C GLU A 487 -0.96 16.71 -31.39
N ILE A 488 -0.69 17.73 -30.56
CA ILE A 488 -0.94 17.67 -29.12
C ILE A 488 -2.45 17.52 -28.86
N GLY A 489 -2.82 16.51 -28.06
CA GLY A 489 -4.20 16.22 -27.71
C GLY A 489 -4.97 15.46 -28.78
N LYS A 490 -4.30 14.79 -29.73
CA LYS A 490 -4.95 13.97 -30.76
C LYS A 490 -4.58 12.49 -30.63
N GLY A 491 -5.61 11.68 -30.43
CA GLY A 491 -5.54 10.23 -30.47
C GLY A 491 -5.67 9.66 -31.89
N ARG A 492 -5.74 8.33 -32.00
CA ARG A 492 -5.94 7.65 -33.28
C ARG A 492 -6.83 6.41 -33.13
N ILE A 493 -7.56 6.04 -34.17
CA ILE A 493 -8.27 4.77 -34.28
C ILE A 493 -7.36 3.78 -34.99
N VAL A 494 -7.05 2.65 -34.33
CA VAL A 494 -6.20 1.57 -34.89
C VAL A 494 -7.03 0.47 -35.53
N ARG A 495 -8.28 0.31 -35.07
CA ARG A 495 -9.24 -0.64 -35.60
C ARG A 495 -10.64 -0.04 -35.55
N GLN A 496 -11.41 -0.15 -36.62
CA GLN A 496 -12.81 0.32 -36.66
C GLN A 496 -13.76 -0.84 -36.33
N GLY A 497 -14.79 -0.55 -35.57
CA GLY A 497 -15.93 -1.38 -35.21
C GLY A 497 -17.16 -0.52 -34.94
N ASP A 498 -18.27 -1.10 -34.44
CA ASP A 498 -19.53 -0.42 -34.28
C ASP A 498 -20.32 -0.77 -33.01
N LYS A 499 -19.86 -1.77 -32.20
CA LYS A 499 -20.55 -2.21 -30.98
C LYS A 499 -19.86 -1.77 -29.72
N VAL A 500 -18.57 -2.01 -29.64
CA VAL A 500 -17.72 -1.76 -28.47
C VAL A 500 -16.60 -0.83 -28.86
N ALA A 501 -16.30 0.16 -28.04
CA ALA A 501 -15.08 0.98 -28.15
C ALA A 501 -14.12 0.66 -26.99
N LEU A 502 -12.90 0.27 -27.32
CA LEU A 502 -11.77 0.14 -26.39
C LEU A 502 -10.83 1.31 -26.60
N LEU A 503 -10.79 2.24 -25.63
CA LEU A 503 -9.92 3.42 -25.67
C LEU A 503 -8.73 3.20 -24.74
N SER A 504 -7.57 2.86 -25.29
CA SER A 504 -6.36 2.58 -24.55
C SER A 504 -5.50 3.83 -24.34
N PHE A 505 -4.87 3.90 -23.18
CA PHE A 505 -3.84 4.89 -22.90
C PHE A 505 -2.54 4.17 -22.52
N GLY A 506 -1.55 4.19 -23.43
CA GLY A 506 -0.25 3.53 -23.25
C GLY A 506 -0.23 2.06 -23.68
N ALA A 507 0.67 1.28 -23.10
CA ALA A 507 1.11 -0.02 -23.61
C ALA A 507 0.04 -1.15 -23.57
N ARG A 508 -1.14 -0.91 -22.98
CA ARG A 508 -2.27 -1.88 -23.03
C ARG A 508 -2.96 -1.94 -24.40
N LEU A 509 -2.59 -1.10 -25.36
CA LEU A 509 -3.16 -1.10 -26.70
C LEU A 509 -3.05 -2.47 -27.40
N ALA A 510 -1.93 -3.17 -27.21
CA ALA A 510 -1.73 -4.51 -27.74
C ALA A 510 -2.74 -5.52 -27.17
N GLU A 511 -3.06 -5.42 -25.87
CA GLU A 511 -4.07 -6.28 -25.22
C GLU A 511 -5.47 -5.93 -25.70
N CYS A 512 -5.78 -4.63 -25.90
CA CYS A 512 -7.04 -4.19 -26.51
C CYS A 512 -7.19 -4.77 -27.93
N SER A 513 -6.13 -4.80 -28.73
CA SER A 513 -6.15 -5.37 -30.08
C SER A 513 -6.42 -6.88 -30.06
N LYS A 514 -5.80 -7.62 -29.12
CA LYS A 514 -6.07 -9.06 -28.91
C LYS A 514 -7.51 -9.28 -28.44
N ALA A 515 -7.99 -8.49 -27.46
CA ALA A 515 -9.36 -8.57 -26.97
C ALA A 515 -10.39 -8.33 -28.07
N ALA A 516 -10.14 -7.37 -28.97
CA ALA A 516 -11.03 -7.09 -30.11
C ALA A 516 -11.12 -8.27 -31.10
N VAL A 517 -10.06 -9.08 -31.24
CA VAL A 517 -10.10 -10.32 -32.04
C VAL A 517 -10.95 -11.37 -31.34
N GLU A 518 -10.81 -11.52 -30.03
CA GLU A 518 -11.62 -12.47 -29.25
C GLU A 518 -13.11 -12.05 -29.23
N LEU A 519 -13.40 -10.77 -28.99
CA LEU A 519 -14.77 -10.22 -29.00
C LEU A 519 -15.47 -10.44 -30.34
N ALA A 520 -14.76 -10.42 -31.47
CA ALA A 520 -15.33 -10.72 -32.78
C ALA A 520 -15.93 -12.13 -32.87
N LYS A 521 -15.41 -13.11 -32.10
CA LYS A 521 -15.96 -14.48 -32.02
C LYS A 521 -17.34 -14.50 -31.38
N PHE A 522 -17.67 -13.51 -30.59
CA PHE A 522 -18.99 -13.30 -29.96
C PHE A 522 -19.89 -12.38 -30.79
N GLY A 523 -19.50 -12.04 -32.03
CA GLY A 523 -20.27 -11.11 -32.87
C GLY A 523 -20.17 -9.64 -32.44
N LEU A 524 -19.20 -9.30 -31.61
CA LEU A 524 -18.99 -7.94 -31.09
C LEU A 524 -17.92 -7.22 -31.91
N SER A 525 -18.37 -6.45 -32.91
CA SER A 525 -17.51 -5.60 -33.73
C SER A 525 -16.93 -4.48 -32.85
N THR A 526 -15.61 -4.44 -32.72
CA THR A 526 -14.92 -3.62 -31.70
C THR A 526 -13.99 -2.59 -32.34
N THR A 527 -14.19 -1.31 -32.01
CA THR A 527 -13.25 -0.22 -32.29
C THR A 527 -12.12 -0.26 -31.24
N VAL A 528 -10.88 -0.16 -31.67
CA VAL A 528 -9.71 0.03 -30.81
C VAL A 528 -9.09 1.37 -31.12
N ALA A 529 -8.98 2.23 -30.12
CA ALA A 529 -8.40 3.55 -30.23
C ALA A 529 -7.24 3.74 -29.21
N ASP A 530 -6.22 4.44 -29.66
CA ASP A 530 -5.08 4.88 -28.86
C ASP A 530 -5.25 6.36 -28.51
N ALA A 531 -5.41 6.64 -27.25
CA ALA A 531 -5.61 8.01 -26.77
C ALA A 531 -4.35 8.88 -26.90
N ARG A 532 -3.14 8.29 -26.86
CA ARG A 532 -1.84 8.98 -26.88
C ARG A 532 -1.65 9.99 -25.77
N PHE A 533 -2.64 10.83 -25.50
CA PHE A 533 -2.61 11.92 -24.52
C PHE A 533 -3.70 11.72 -23.44
N ALA A 534 -3.30 11.79 -22.19
CA ALA A 534 -4.24 11.97 -21.09
C ALA A 534 -4.59 13.45 -20.92
N LYS A 535 -3.63 14.34 -21.23
CA LYS A 535 -3.79 15.77 -21.14
C LYS A 535 -2.94 16.50 -22.21
N PRO A 536 -3.52 17.39 -23.01
CA PRO A 536 -4.96 17.56 -23.18
C PRO A 536 -5.62 16.31 -23.77
N LEU A 537 -6.86 16.04 -23.40
CA LEU A 537 -7.61 14.91 -23.92
C LEU A 537 -8.13 15.21 -25.33
N ASP A 538 -8.16 14.21 -26.20
CA ASP A 538 -8.87 14.32 -27.51
C ASP A 538 -10.40 14.21 -27.27
N VAL A 539 -11.02 15.34 -26.99
CA VAL A 539 -12.45 15.42 -26.71
C VAL A 539 -13.28 14.97 -27.93
N ASP A 540 -12.84 15.32 -29.14
CA ASP A 540 -13.53 14.93 -30.37
C ASP A 540 -13.57 13.42 -30.56
N LEU A 541 -12.43 12.76 -30.34
CA LEU A 541 -12.33 11.29 -30.39
C LEU A 541 -13.20 10.64 -29.32
N VAL A 542 -13.14 11.11 -28.08
CA VAL A 542 -13.93 10.56 -26.97
C VAL A 542 -15.43 10.68 -27.27
N LEU A 543 -15.87 11.85 -27.68
CA LEU A 543 -17.27 12.09 -28.02
C LEU A 543 -17.73 11.32 -29.26
N LYS A 544 -16.85 11.11 -30.24
CA LYS A 544 -17.10 10.24 -31.39
C LYS A 544 -17.35 8.82 -30.95
N LEU A 545 -16.44 8.25 -30.18
CA LEU A 545 -16.55 6.88 -29.65
C LEU A 545 -17.83 6.72 -28.83
N ALA A 546 -18.18 7.70 -28.00
CA ALA A 546 -19.38 7.68 -27.19
C ALA A 546 -20.68 7.75 -28.02
N ARG A 547 -20.66 8.38 -29.19
CA ARG A 547 -21.84 8.46 -30.09
C ARG A 547 -22.02 7.21 -30.96
N GLU A 548 -20.91 6.59 -31.35
CA GLU A 548 -20.91 5.53 -32.35
C GLU A 548 -20.97 4.12 -31.74
N HIS A 549 -20.90 3.98 -30.41
CA HIS A 549 -20.85 2.68 -29.74
C HIS A 549 -21.77 2.61 -28.51
N GLU A 550 -22.25 1.41 -28.20
CA GLU A 550 -23.09 1.15 -27.03
C GLU A 550 -22.26 1.05 -25.75
N ILE A 551 -21.00 0.62 -25.88
CA ILE A 551 -20.07 0.38 -24.78
C ILE A 551 -18.76 1.11 -25.05
N LEU A 552 -18.28 1.87 -24.07
CA LEU A 552 -16.96 2.48 -24.09
C LEU A 552 -16.16 1.99 -22.87
N ILE A 553 -15.06 1.30 -23.12
CA ILE A 553 -14.14 0.88 -22.08
C ILE A 553 -12.84 1.70 -22.21
N THR A 554 -12.40 2.36 -21.14
CA THR A 554 -11.05 2.94 -21.08
C THR A 554 -10.10 1.98 -20.40
N ILE A 555 -8.87 1.86 -20.91
CA ILE A 555 -7.84 0.94 -20.36
C ILE A 555 -6.54 1.71 -20.15
N GLU A 556 -6.01 1.68 -18.92
CA GLU A 556 -4.74 2.30 -18.56
C GLU A 556 -3.94 1.48 -17.55
N GLU A 557 -2.63 1.70 -17.49
CA GLU A 557 -1.71 1.13 -16.50
C GLU A 557 -1.53 2.06 -15.28
N GLY A 558 -2.58 2.78 -14.92
CA GLY A 558 -2.61 3.75 -13.82
C GLY A 558 -3.64 3.40 -12.76
N SER A 559 -3.63 4.13 -11.67
CA SER A 559 -4.63 4.05 -10.60
C SER A 559 -5.89 4.83 -10.96
N ILE A 560 -6.94 4.65 -10.14
CA ILE A 560 -8.10 5.56 -10.14
C ILE A 560 -7.65 7.03 -10.02
N GLY A 561 -8.34 7.95 -10.67
CA GLY A 561 -7.95 9.37 -10.78
C GLY A 561 -7.09 9.68 -12.00
N GLY A 562 -6.71 8.67 -12.80
CA GLY A 562 -5.93 8.81 -14.03
C GLY A 562 -6.78 9.10 -15.28
N PHE A 563 -6.34 8.59 -16.42
CA PHE A 563 -6.91 8.82 -17.75
C PHE A 563 -8.41 8.53 -17.84
N GLY A 564 -8.85 7.37 -17.33
CA GLY A 564 -10.27 6.99 -17.35
C GLY A 564 -11.16 7.99 -16.61
N SER A 565 -10.67 8.62 -15.54
CA SER A 565 -11.40 9.65 -14.80
C SER A 565 -11.58 10.93 -15.62
N TYR A 566 -10.58 11.33 -16.41
CA TYR A 566 -10.72 12.48 -17.33
C TYR A 566 -11.71 12.22 -18.45
N VAL A 567 -11.72 11.00 -18.99
CA VAL A 567 -12.73 10.57 -19.97
C VAL A 567 -14.14 10.64 -19.38
N LEU A 568 -14.34 10.10 -18.17
CA LEU A 568 -15.64 10.14 -17.48
C LEU A 568 -16.10 11.59 -17.24
N GLN A 569 -15.21 12.45 -16.74
CA GLN A 569 -15.53 13.87 -16.54
C GLN A 569 -15.95 14.55 -17.85
N THR A 570 -15.19 14.33 -18.92
CA THR A 570 -15.50 14.88 -20.24
C THR A 570 -16.88 14.40 -20.75
N LEU A 571 -17.18 13.11 -20.60
CA LEU A 571 -18.48 12.55 -20.99
C LEU A 571 -19.63 13.15 -20.18
N ALA A 572 -19.44 13.34 -18.87
CA ALA A 572 -20.44 13.97 -18.00
C ALA A 572 -20.67 15.43 -18.38
N GLU A 573 -19.60 16.23 -18.59
CA GLU A 573 -19.69 17.65 -19.00
C GLU A 573 -20.43 17.84 -20.35
N HIS A 574 -20.37 16.82 -21.24
CA HIS A 574 -21.04 16.84 -22.53
C HIS A 574 -22.37 16.06 -22.55
N GLY A 575 -22.92 15.66 -21.40
CA GLY A 575 -24.20 14.95 -21.27
C GLY A 575 -24.22 13.55 -21.90
N ARG A 576 -23.06 12.94 -22.15
CA ARG A 576 -22.98 11.63 -22.83
C ARG A 576 -23.27 10.45 -21.90
N LEU A 577 -23.28 10.66 -20.60
CA LEU A 577 -23.65 9.64 -19.62
C LEU A 577 -25.19 9.50 -19.49
N ASP A 578 -25.94 10.47 -19.99
CA ASP A 578 -27.41 10.50 -19.89
C ASP A 578 -28.11 9.71 -21.05
N ASP A 579 -27.38 9.36 -22.11
CA ASP A 579 -27.88 8.76 -23.35
C ASP A 579 -27.84 7.21 -23.33
N GLY A 580 -27.68 6.57 -22.19
CA GLY A 580 -27.62 5.10 -22.07
C GLY A 580 -26.29 4.44 -22.46
N LEU A 581 -25.25 5.22 -22.74
CA LEU A 581 -23.91 4.74 -22.99
C LEU A 581 -23.38 3.99 -21.76
N LYS A 582 -22.91 2.76 -21.95
CA LYS A 582 -22.29 1.97 -20.89
C LYS A 582 -20.78 2.25 -20.85
N VAL A 583 -20.32 2.98 -19.83
CA VAL A 583 -18.88 3.30 -19.66
C VAL A 583 -18.28 2.50 -18.53
N ARG A 584 -17.08 1.94 -18.73
CA ARG A 584 -16.26 1.34 -17.65
C ARG A 584 -14.81 1.76 -17.81
N CYS A 585 -14.17 2.07 -16.67
CA CYS A 585 -12.73 2.35 -16.62
C CYS A 585 -12.00 1.12 -16.07
N MET A 586 -11.05 0.61 -16.84
CA MET A 586 -10.15 -0.46 -16.42
C MET A 586 -8.83 0.16 -16.00
N VAL A 587 -8.57 0.11 -14.71
CA VAL A 587 -7.40 0.66 -14.01
C VAL A 587 -6.78 -0.41 -13.12
N LEU A 588 -5.62 -0.15 -12.56
CA LEU A 588 -5.06 -1.02 -11.51
C LEU A 588 -6.00 -1.07 -10.30
N PRO A 589 -6.22 -2.24 -9.71
CA PRO A 589 -7.09 -2.38 -8.54
C PRO A 589 -6.57 -1.58 -7.34
N ASP A 590 -7.46 -1.20 -6.43
CA ASP A 590 -7.13 -0.43 -5.21
C ASP A 590 -6.42 -1.30 -4.15
N VAL A 591 -5.36 -1.99 -4.59
CA VAL A 591 -4.47 -2.79 -3.76
C VAL A 591 -3.04 -2.71 -4.29
N PHE A 592 -2.05 -2.79 -3.40
CA PHE A 592 -0.66 -2.93 -3.81
C PHE A 592 -0.39 -4.36 -4.28
N LEU A 593 -0.33 -4.57 -5.60
CA LEU A 593 -0.08 -5.88 -6.19
C LEU A 593 1.31 -6.40 -5.80
N ALA A 594 1.37 -7.61 -5.26
CA ALA A 594 2.62 -8.26 -4.92
C ALA A 594 3.47 -8.55 -6.18
N HIS A 595 4.77 -8.66 -5.98
CA HIS A 595 5.72 -8.99 -7.05
C HIS A 595 5.41 -10.35 -7.71
N ASP A 596 5.57 -10.39 -9.03
CA ASP A 596 5.41 -11.57 -9.87
C ASP A 596 6.06 -11.30 -11.24
N SER A 597 5.81 -12.09 -12.28
CA SER A 597 6.05 -11.63 -13.66
C SER A 597 5.09 -10.48 -14.01
N SER A 598 5.51 -9.59 -14.91
CA SER A 598 4.64 -8.47 -15.33
C SER A 598 3.32 -8.98 -15.91
N GLU A 599 3.36 -10.04 -16.71
CA GLU A 599 2.19 -10.68 -17.32
C GLU A 599 1.22 -11.19 -16.25
N ALA A 600 1.74 -11.92 -15.24
CA ALA A 600 0.90 -12.42 -14.13
C ALA A 600 0.31 -11.29 -13.29
N MET A 601 1.03 -10.20 -13.08
CA MET A 601 0.52 -9.03 -12.36
C MET A 601 -0.60 -8.33 -13.15
N TYR A 602 -0.44 -8.15 -14.47
CA TYR A 602 -1.50 -7.58 -15.32
C TYR A 602 -2.71 -8.50 -15.46
N ALA A 603 -2.52 -9.82 -15.49
CA ALA A 603 -3.63 -10.78 -15.45
C ALA A 603 -4.42 -10.69 -14.13
N LYS A 604 -3.72 -10.59 -12.98
CA LYS A 604 -4.35 -10.35 -11.66
C LYS A 604 -5.09 -9.01 -11.59
N ALA A 605 -4.61 -8.00 -12.33
CA ALA A 605 -5.26 -6.70 -12.43
C ALA A 605 -6.44 -6.68 -13.43
N GLY A 606 -6.68 -7.77 -14.19
CA GLY A 606 -7.68 -7.81 -15.25
C GLY A 606 -7.36 -6.93 -16.46
N LEU A 607 -6.10 -6.48 -16.61
CA LEU A 607 -5.65 -5.58 -17.68
C LEU A 607 -4.96 -6.31 -18.85
N ASN A 608 -5.17 -7.62 -18.97
CA ASN A 608 -4.82 -8.44 -20.13
C ASN A 608 -6.02 -8.61 -21.07
N ALA A 609 -5.81 -9.22 -22.23
CA ALA A 609 -6.87 -9.39 -23.23
C ALA A 609 -8.09 -10.17 -22.69
N GLU A 610 -7.85 -11.21 -21.89
CA GLU A 610 -8.92 -12.01 -21.25
C GLU A 610 -9.78 -11.16 -20.31
N GLY A 611 -9.16 -10.39 -19.39
CA GLY A 611 -9.87 -9.51 -18.48
C GLY A 611 -10.64 -8.39 -19.20
N ILE A 612 -10.13 -7.87 -20.33
CA ILE A 612 -10.84 -6.89 -21.17
C ILE A 612 -12.08 -7.54 -21.78
N VAL A 613 -11.96 -8.75 -22.32
CA VAL A 613 -13.09 -9.51 -22.88
C VAL A 613 -14.14 -9.77 -21.80
N GLU A 614 -13.72 -10.28 -20.63
CA GLU A 614 -14.61 -10.53 -19.50
C GLU A 614 -15.37 -9.25 -19.08
N LYS A 615 -14.69 -8.12 -18.99
CA LYS A 615 -15.30 -6.83 -18.63
C LYS A 615 -16.35 -6.40 -19.66
N VAL A 616 -16.11 -6.58 -20.96
CA VAL A 616 -17.09 -6.27 -22.02
C VAL A 616 -18.32 -7.18 -21.92
N LEU A 617 -18.12 -8.47 -21.72
CA LEU A 617 -19.22 -9.45 -21.57
C LEU A 617 -20.06 -9.19 -20.31
N ASP A 618 -19.42 -8.82 -19.20
CA ASP A 618 -20.10 -8.39 -17.96
C ASP A 618 -21.05 -7.20 -18.22
N VAL A 619 -20.56 -6.18 -18.93
CA VAL A 619 -21.35 -4.97 -19.25
C VAL A 619 -22.57 -5.29 -20.10
N LEU A 620 -22.51 -6.36 -20.90
CA LEU A 620 -23.63 -6.85 -21.73
C LEU A 620 -24.66 -7.66 -20.95
N GLY A 621 -24.39 -7.99 -19.67
CA GLY A 621 -25.28 -8.78 -18.81
C GLY A 621 -25.19 -10.31 -19.00
N GLY A 622 -24.11 -10.79 -19.60
CA GLY A 622 -23.77 -12.19 -19.73
C GLY A 622 -22.44 -12.49 -19.06
N GLY A 623 -22.45 -13.15 -17.88
CA GLY A 623 -21.22 -13.78 -17.39
C GLY A 623 -20.64 -14.70 -18.46
N ALA A 624 -19.32 -14.87 -18.49
CA ALA A 624 -18.53 -15.57 -19.55
C ALA A 624 -19.05 -16.97 -19.96
N ASN A 625 -20.04 -17.52 -19.25
CA ASN A 625 -20.68 -18.81 -19.56
C ASN A 625 -22.00 -18.73 -20.34
N GLN A 626 -22.53 -17.54 -20.67
CA GLN A 626 -23.82 -17.40 -21.34
C GLN A 626 -23.76 -16.93 -22.80
N ILE A 627 -22.67 -16.32 -23.24
CA ILE A 627 -22.47 -15.93 -24.63
C ILE A 627 -21.54 -16.97 -25.29
N ARG A 628 -22.12 -17.92 -26.03
CA ARG A 628 -21.33 -18.90 -26.81
C ARG A 628 -20.79 -18.25 -28.08
N PRO A 629 -19.55 -18.60 -28.53
CA PRO A 629 -19.06 -18.19 -29.83
C PRO A 629 -20.03 -18.63 -30.95
N VAL A 630 -20.19 -17.77 -31.93
CA VAL A 630 -20.99 -18.09 -33.11
C VAL A 630 -20.24 -19.11 -33.95
N ASP A 631 -20.63 -20.38 -33.89
CA ASP A 631 -20.12 -21.41 -34.78
C ASP A 631 -20.52 -21.12 -36.22
N ALA A 632 -19.55 -20.98 -37.11
CA ALA A 632 -19.73 -20.66 -38.51
C ALA A 632 -20.21 -21.87 -39.38
N THR A 633 -20.74 -22.93 -38.74
CA THR A 633 -21.31 -24.08 -39.46
C THR A 633 -22.49 -24.68 -38.72
N ALA A 634 -23.71 -24.27 -39.01
CA ALA A 634 -24.87 -25.16 -38.89
C ALA A 634 -26.10 -24.54 -39.57
N ASN A 635 -26.30 -24.87 -40.83
CA ASN A 635 -27.64 -25.10 -41.35
C ASN A 635 -27.88 -26.60 -41.33
N ALA A 636 -28.91 -27.05 -40.61
CA ALA A 636 -29.88 -28.08 -40.98
C ALA A 636 -30.48 -28.83 -39.76
N HIS A 637 -31.76 -28.63 -39.58
CA HIS A 637 -32.81 -29.58 -39.09
C HIS A 637 -32.50 -30.62 -38.02
N ALA A 638 -33.20 -30.57 -36.88
CA ALA A 638 -34.21 -31.60 -36.55
C ALA A 638 -34.83 -31.35 -35.16
N SER A 639 -36.15 -31.40 -35.16
CA SER A 639 -37.01 -31.40 -33.97
C SER A 639 -36.78 -32.68 -33.12
N VAL A 640 -36.46 -32.51 -31.83
CA VAL A 640 -36.74 -33.56 -30.85
C VAL A 640 -37.29 -32.89 -29.58
N VAL A 641 -38.47 -33.32 -29.16
CA VAL A 641 -39.15 -32.94 -27.92
C VAL A 641 -38.30 -33.41 -26.73
N ALA A 642 -37.95 -32.46 -25.85
CA ALA A 642 -37.28 -32.74 -24.58
C ALA A 642 -38.13 -32.26 -23.39
N PRO A 643 -37.98 -32.82 -22.20
CA PRO A 643 -38.90 -32.63 -21.07
C PRO A 643 -38.79 -31.25 -20.44
N GLN A 644 -39.91 -30.81 -19.85
CA GLN A 644 -40.12 -29.48 -19.23
C GLN A 644 -39.00 -29.16 -18.23
N HIS A 645 -38.09 -28.24 -18.55
CA HIS A 645 -37.16 -27.62 -17.65
C HIS A 645 -37.92 -26.60 -16.78
N ARG A 646 -37.96 -26.80 -15.47
CA ARG A 646 -38.27 -25.76 -14.51
C ARG A 646 -37.15 -24.70 -14.62
N VAL A 647 -37.53 -23.42 -14.77
CA VAL A 647 -36.60 -22.26 -14.76
C VAL A 647 -35.83 -22.31 -13.43
N PRO A 648 -34.48 -22.20 -13.42
CA PRO A 648 -33.72 -22.17 -12.16
C PRO A 648 -34.17 -21.00 -11.27
N LEU A 649 -34.27 -21.25 -9.96
CA LEU A 649 -34.53 -20.18 -8.97
C LEU A 649 -33.32 -19.27 -8.88
N ARG A 650 -33.49 -17.99 -9.16
CA ARG A 650 -32.43 -16.99 -8.99
C ARG A 650 -32.26 -16.70 -7.49
N VAL A 651 -31.03 -16.84 -6.97
CA VAL A 651 -30.68 -16.47 -5.61
C VAL A 651 -29.68 -15.32 -5.67
N ILE A 652 -30.09 -14.15 -5.19
CA ILE A 652 -29.28 -12.92 -5.25
C ILE A 652 -28.80 -12.58 -3.84
N LEU A 653 -27.49 -12.56 -3.65
CA LEU A 653 -26.85 -12.24 -2.37
C LEU A 653 -26.59 -10.74 -2.27
N ALA A 654 -27.00 -10.12 -1.18
CA ALA A 654 -26.69 -8.71 -0.93
C ALA A 654 -25.19 -8.48 -0.70
N GLN A 655 -24.66 -7.34 -1.10
CA GLN A 655 -23.28 -6.90 -0.81
C GLN A 655 -23.31 -5.46 -0.32
N PRO A 656 -22.73 -5.14 0.89
CA PRO A 656 -22.21 -6.10 1.87
C PRO A 656 -23.30 -6.80 2.69
N ARG A 657 -22.91 -7.93 3.29
CA ARG A 657 -23.74 -8.71 4.22
C ARG A 657 -22.84 -9.31 5.32
N GLY A 658 -23.45 -9.79 6.43
CA GLY A 658 -22.73 -10.48 7.48
C GLY A 658 -21.83 -9.58 8.33
N PHE A 659 -20.79 -10.11 8.94
CA PHE A 659 -19.97 -9.46 9.95
C PHE A 659 -19.41 -8.11 9.50
N CYS A 660 -19.54 -7.10 10.37
CA CYS A 660 -18.84 -5.82 10.25
C CYS A 660 -17.52 -5.82 11.05
N ALA A 661 -16.62 -4.87 10.78
CA ALA A 661 -15.32 -4.78 11.45
C ALA A 661 -15.42 -4.67 12.99
N GLY A 662 -16.48 -4.03 13.51
CA GLY A 662 -16.72 -3.94 14.96
C GLY A 662 -17.03 -5.28 15.59
N VAL A 663 -17.83 -6.10 14.90
CA VAL A 663 -18.18 -7.46 15.31
C VAL A 663 -16.97 -8.41 15.21
N VAL A 664 -16.26 -8.39 14.10
CA VAL A 664 -15.02 -9.19 13.92
C VAL A 664 -14.05 -8.91 15.06
N ARG A 665 -13.77 -7.63 15.33
CA ARG A 665 -12.88 -7.23 16.43
C ARG A 665 -13.35 -7.73 17.80
N ALA A 666 -14.66 -7.65 18.08
CA ALA A 666 -15.19 -8.07 19.37
C ALA A 666 -15.07 -9.58 19.59
N ILE A 667 -15.33 -10.38 18.57
CA ILE A 667 -15.14 -11.84 18.57
C ILE A 667 -13.67 -12.18 18.77
N GLU A 668 -12.78 -11.54 18.02
CA GLU A 668 -11.33 -11.77 18.08
C GLU A 668 -10.75 -11.43 19.47
N ILE A 669 -11.27 -10.41 20.17
CA ILE A 669 -10.89 -10.08 21.55
C ILE A 669 -11.19 -11.26 22.49
N VAL A 670 -12.36 -11.92 22.35
CA VAL A 670 -12.69 -13.07 23.17
C VAL A 670 -11.80 -14.25 22.83
N GLU A 671 -11.65 -14.58 21.56
CA GLU A 671 -10.82 -15.72 21.09
C GLU A 671 -9.38 -15.56 21.52
N ARG A 672 -8.77 -14.39 21.31
CA ARG A 672 -7.41 -14.08 21.76
C ARG A 672 -7.25 -14.14 23.27
N SER A 673 -8.25 -13.68 24.02
CA SER A 673 -8.21 -13.81 25.48
C SER A 673 -8.24 -15.28 25.93
N LEU A 674 -9.02 -16.13 25.26
CA LEU A 674 -9.05 -17.57 25.54
C LEU A 674 -7.72 -18.27 25.18
N GLU A 675 -7.00 -17.78 24.17
CA GLU A 675 -5.68 -18.33 23.78
C GLU A 675 -4.55 -17.89 24.72
N ILE A 676 -4.61 -16.69 25.29
CA ILE A 676 -3.51 -16.08 26.04
C ILE A 676 -3.58 -16.44 27.53
N TYR A 677 -4.78 -16.54 28.10
CA TYR A 677 -4.96 -16.70 29.53
C TYR A 677 -5.38 -18.13 29.88
N ASP A 678 -4.60 -18.80 30.72
CA ASP A 678 -4.93 -20.10 31.32
C ASP A 678 -6.02 -20.00 32.42
N GLN A 679 -6.82 -18.92 32.42
CA GLN A 679 -7.88 -18.66 33.39
C GLN A 679 -9.21 -18.50 32.67
N PRO A 680 -10.35 -18.75 33.34
CA PRO A 680 -11.66 -18.51 32.76
C PRO A 680 -11.84 -17.07 32.29
N VAL A 681 -12.28 -16.89 31.05
CA VAL A 681 -12.58 -15.59 30.45
C VAL A 681 -14.08 -15.34 30.59
N TYR A 682 -14.45 -14.24 31.25
CA TYR A 682 -15.83 -13.86 31.47
C TYR A 682 -16.22 -12.76 30.48
N VAL A 683 -17.37 -12.89 29.86
CA VAL A 683 -17.92 -11.90 28.91
C VAL A 683 -19.22 -11.36 29.50
N ARG A 684 -19.25 -10.05 29.78
CA ARG A 684 -20.47 -9.42 30.32
C ARG A 684 -21.44 -9.12 29.18
N HIS A 685 -22.64 -9.64 29.26
CA HIS A 685 -23.67 -9.67 28.23
C HIS A 685 -23.24 -10.43 26.96
N GLU A 686 -24.11 -10.53 25.97
CA GLU A 686 -23.76 -11.06 24.66
C GLU A 686 -22.69 -10.17 24.01
N ILE A 687 -21.61 -10.74 23.54
CA ILE A 687 -20.53 -10.00 22.87
C ILE A 687 -21.05 -9.26 21.62
N VAL A 688 -21.97 -9.91 20.91
CA VAL A 688 -22.76 -9.41 19.79
C VAL A 688 -24.13 -10.12 19.79
N HIS A 689 -25.17 -9.51 19.23
CA HIS A 689 -26.50 -10.07 19.17
C HIS A 689 -26.61 -11.20 18.12
N ASN A 690 -26.01 -12.35 18.43
CA ASN A 690 -26.11 -13.57 17.61
C ASN A 690 -25.84 -14.82 18.45
N LYS A 691 -26.86 -15.65 18.62
CA LYS A 691 -26.79 -16.87 19.43
C LYS A 691 -25.71 -17.86 18.94
N HIS A 692 -25.58 -18.03 17.62
CA HIS A 692 -24.59 -18.95 17.04
C HIS A 692 -23.15 -18.52 17.40
N VAL A 693 -22.86 -17.21 17.39
CA VAL A 693 -21.57 -16.66 17.82
C VAL A 693 -21.35 -16.89 19.30
N VAL A 694 -22.35 -16.59 20.14
CA VAL A 694 -22.28 -16.75 21.60
C VAL A 694 -22.06 -18.23 21.96
N ASP A 695 -22.82 -19.14 21.37
CA ASP A 695 -22.69 -20.59 21.62
C ASP A 695 -21.34 -21.12 21.13
N GLY A 696 -20.84 -20.64 20.00
CA GLY A 696 -19.49 -20.99 19.49
C GLY A 696 -18.38 -20.54 20.44
N LEU A 697 -18.46 -19.34 21.02
CA LEU A 697 -17.50 -18.85 22.01
C LEU A 697 -17.63 -19.57 23.37
N LYS A 698 -18.85 -19.93 23.78
CA LYS A 698 -19.06 -20.80 24.96
C LYS A 698 -18.40 -22.17 24.78
N ALA A 699 -18.55 -22.79 23.61
CA ALA A 699 -17.91 -24.04 23.29
C ALA A 699 -16.37 -23.98 23.31
N LYS A 700 -15.80 -22.79 23.06
CA LYS A 700 -14.36 -22.49 23.17
C LYS A 700 -13.91 -22.19 24.62
N GLY A 701 -14.84 -22.09 25.58
CA GLY A 701 -14.53 -21.90 26.99
C GLY A 701 -14.88 -20.52 27.57
N ALA A 702 -15.46 -19.60 26.80
CA ALA A 702 -15.91 -18.29 27.30
C ALA A 702 -17.13 -18.45 28.21
N ARG A 703 -17.17 -17.69 29.31
CA ARG A 703 -18.28 -17.67 30.29
C ARG A 703 -19.06 -16.38 30.16
N PHE A 704 -20.29 -16.45 29.71
CA PHE A 704 -21.16 -15.29 29.56
C PHE A 704 -21.95 -15.07 30.86
N VAL A 705 -21.95 -13.85 31.34
CA VAL A 705 -22.62 -13.41 32.60
C VAL A 705 -23.41 -12.14 32.35
N GLU A 706 -24.44 -11.91 33.14
CA GLU A 706 -25.26 -10.70 33.04
C GLU A 706 -24.70 -9.57 33.95
N GLU A 707 -24.30 -9.92 35.17
CA GLU A 707 -23.84 -8.94 36.16
C GLU A 707 -22.38 -9.19 36.56
N LEU A 708 -21.64 -8.11 36.87
CA LEU A 708 -20.27 -8.23 37.36
C LEU A 708 -20.15 -9.03 38.64
N SER A 709 -21.22 -9.05 39.50
CA SER A 709 -21.27 -9.83 40.74
C SER A 709 -21.06 -11.35 40.52
N GLU A 710 -21.33 -11.84 39.31
CA GLU A 710 -21.12 -13.25 38.92
C GLU A 710 -19.68 -13.59 38.61
N ILE A 711 -18.81 -12.58 38.48
CA ILE A 711 -17.40 -12.73 38.09
C ILE A 711 -16.54 -12.76 39.38
N PRO A 712 -15.61 -13.71 39.53
CA PRO A 712 -14.63 -13.67 40.62
C PRO A 712 -13.73 -12.43 40.56
N ASP A 713 -13.27 -11.94 41.72
CA ASP A 713 -12.30 -10.83 41.76
C ASP A 713 -10.99 -11.22 41.07
N ASN A 714 -10.32 -10.25 40.44
CA ASN A 714 -9.11 -10.42 39.64
C ASN A 714 -9.30 -11.26 38.34
N ALA A 715 -10.52 -11.62 37.94
CA ALA A 715 -10.77 -12.43 36.75
C ALA A 715 -10.63 -11.63 35.44
N ILE A 716 -10.36 -12.35 34.34
CA ILE A 716 -10.34 -11.79 32.99
C ILE A 716 -11.78 -11.49 32.56
N THR A 717 -12.06 -10.26 32.24
CA THR A 717 -13.40 -9.77 31.94
C THR A 717 -13.42 -9.04 30.59
N ILE A 718 -14.41 -9.33 29.76
CA ILE A 718 -14.60 -8.66 28.47
C ILE A 718 -15.93 -7.91 28.48
N PHE A 719 -15.89 -6.62 28.13
CA PHE A 719 -17.10 -5.82 27.88
C PHE A 719 -17.54 -5.95 26.43
N SER A 720 -18.86 -6.04 26.21
CA SER A 720 -19.43 -6.28 24.89
C SER A 720 -19.19 -5.13 23.88
N ALA A 721 -19.46 -5.39 22.61
CA ALA A 721 -19.29 -4.42 21.52
C ALA A 721 -20.20 -3.17 21.67
N HIS A 722 -21.27 -3.26 22.43
CA HIS A 722 -22.27 -2.18 22.61
C HIS A 722 -21.83 -1.08 23.58
N GLY A 723 -20.76 -1.31 24.33
CA GLY A 723 -20.29 -0.40 25.40
C GLY A 723 -20.98 -0.66 26.76
N VAL A 724 -20.44 -0.05 27.80
CA VAL A 724 -20.95 -0.21 29.18
C VAL A 724 -21.05 1.16 29.87
N PRO A 725 -21.96 1.30 30.85
CA PRO A 725 -22.01 2.47 31.71
C PRO A 725 -20.72 2.69 32.50
N LYS A 726 -20.38 3.94 32.79
CA LYS A 726 -19.17 4.29 33.57
C LYS A 726 -19.17 3.66 34.98
N LYS A 727 -20.33 3.44 35.57
CA LYS A 727 -20.47 2.75 36.85
C LYS A 727 -19.94 1.32 36.79
N VAL A 728 -20.19 0.62 35.70
CA VAL A 728 -19.71 -0.74 35.47
C VAL A 728 -18.18 -0.77 35.33
N GLU A 729 -17.58 0.23 34.67
CA GLU A 729 -16.11 0.35 34.58
C GLU A 729 -15.48 0.61 35.97
N GLN A 730 -16.12 1.45 36.80
CA GLN A 730 -15.67 1.73 38.14
C GLN A 730 -15.78 0.51 39.07
N GLU A 731 -16.88 -0.23 38.99
CA GLU A 731 -17.07 -1.46 39.74
C GLU A 731 -16.04 -2.53 39.36
N ALA A 732 -15.80 -2.72 38.06
CA ALA A 732 -14.77 -3.64 37.56
C ALA A 732 -13.37 -3.26 38.08
N ALA A 733 -13.06 -1.96 38.11
CA ALA A 733 -11.80 -1.45 38.66
C ALA A 733 -11.67 -1.67 40.17
N ALA A 734 -12.77 -1.44 40.94
CA ALA A 734 -12.80 -1.67 42.38
C ALA A 734 -12.59 -3.14 42.75
N ARG A 735 -13.03 -4.06 41.89
CA ARG A 735 -12.83 -5.52 42.03
C ARG A 735 -11.55 -6.05 41.40
N GLN A 736 -10.70 -5.15 40.91
CA GLN A 736 -9.42 -5.48 40.27
C GLN A 736 -9.55 -6.44 39.08
N LEU A 737 -10.66 -6.42 38.34
CA LEU A 737 -10.88 -7.23 37.15
C LEU A 737 -9.90 -6.81 36.04
N VAL A 738 -9.35 -7.79 35.33
CA VAL A 738 -8.53 -7.54 34.14
C VAL A 738 -9.46 -7.32 32.95
N VAL A 739 -9.74 -6.06 32.62
CA VAL A 739 -10.77 -5.72 31.64
C VAL A 739 -10.17 -5.55 30.24
N HIS A 740 -10.72 -6.30 29.27
CA HIS A 740 -10.56 -6.07 27.84
C HIS A 740 -11.85 -5.47 27.27
N ASN A 741 -11.78 -4.21 26.88
CA ASN A 741 -12.95 -3.49 26.37
C ASN A 741 -13.13 -3.76 24.87
N ALA A 742 -14.18 -4.51 24.51
CA ALA A 742 -14.54 -4.81 23.13
C ALA A 742 -15.51 -3.81 22.51
N THR A 743 -15.87 -2.72 23.21
CA THR A 743 -16.72 -1.66 22.65
C THR A 743 -16.26 -1.23 21.27
N CYS A 744 -17.19 -1.21 20.31
CA CYS A 744 -16.90 -0.81 18.93
C CYS A 744 -16.33 0.62 18.92
N PRO A 745 -15.24 0.88 18.17
CA PRO A 745 -14.68 2.23 18.06
C PRO A 745 -15.67 3.29 17.58
N LEU A 746 -16.66 2.91 16.78
CA LEU A 746 -17.72 3.83 16.34
C LEU A 746 -18.70 4.18 17.47
N VAL A 747 -19.02 3.24 18.35
CA VAL A 747 -19.79 3.53 19.59
C VAL A 747 -18.97 4.41 20.54
N THR A 748 -17.68 4.13 20.69
CA THR A 748 -16.77 4.97 21.48
C THR A 748 -16.72 6.41 20.96
N LYS A 749 -16.77 6.61 19.64
CA LYS A 749 -16.86 7.94 19.01
C LYS A 749 -18.10 8.69 19.48
N VAL A 750 -19.27 8.03 19.52
CA VAL A 750 -20.54 8.62 20.00
C VAL A 750 -20.39 9.04 21.47
N HIS A 751 -19.82 8.20 22.34
CA HIS A 751 -19.56 8.52 23.74
C HIS A 751 -18.67 9.77 23.91
N ILE A 752 -17.60 9.88 23.12
CA ILE A 752 -16.68 11.03 23.15
C ILE A 752 -17.40 12.31 22.70
N GLN A 753 -18.19 12.23 21.65
CA GLN A 753 -18.92 13.37 21.11
C GLN A 753 -20.00 13.86 22.08
N ALA A 754 -20.74 12.93 22.68
CA ALA A 754 -21.72 13.23 23.70
C ALA A 754 -21.09 13.97 24.91
N LYS A 755 -19.97 13.46 25.43
CA LYS A 755 -19.22 14.12 26.51
C LYS A 755 -18.77 15.53 26.11
N ARG A 756 -18.31 15.72 24.88
CA ARG A 756 -17.88 17.02 24.35
C ARG A 756 -19.01 18.05 24.33
N TYR A 757 -20.22 17.66 23.91
CA TYR A 757 -21.36 18.57 23.91
C TYR A 757 -21.78 18.99 25.33
N VAL A 758 -21.77 18.04 26.27
CA VAL A 758 -22.01 18.34 27.68
C VAL A 758 -20.97 19.32 28.27
N MET A 759 -19.67 19.10 27.95
CA MET A 759 -18.61 20.02 28.38
C MET A 759 -18.74 21.43 27.76
N GLN A 760 -19.40 21.57 26.62
CA GLN A 760 -19.72 22.85 25.99
C GLN A 760 -20.97 23.52 26.61
N GLY A 761 -21.55 22.95 27.66
CA GLY A 761 -22.76 23.47 28.32
C GLY A 761 -24.05 23.23 27.54
N ARG A 762 -24.08 22.32 26.58
CA ARG A 762 -25.27 22.00 25.79
C ARG A 762 -26.13 20.93 26.47
N THR A 763 -27.43 21.07 26.37
CA THR A 763 -28.37 19.99 26.73
C THR A 763 -28.23 18.86 25.69
N LEU A 764 -27.99 17.63 26.16
CA LEU A 764 -27.76 16.50 25.27
C LEU A 764 -29.04 15.74 24.97
N ILE A 765 -29.31 15.52 23.70
CA ILE A 765 -30.35 14.62 23.19
C ILE A 765 -29.68 13.39 22.60
N LEU A 766 -30.13 12.20 22.97
CA LEU A 766 -29.75 10.93 22.35
C LEU A 766 -30.93 10.42 21.51
N ILE A 767 -30.71 10.25 20.23
CA ILE A 767 -31.68 9.61 19.32
C ILE A 767 -31.39 8.11 19.34
N GLY A 768 -32.34 7.27 19.78
CA GLY A 768 -32.13 5.85 19.95
C GLY A 768 -33.31 5.11 20.57
N HIS A 769 -33.31 3.79 20.56
CA HIS A 769 -34.37 2.94 21.10
C HIS A 769 -34.17 2.68 22.60
N ALA A 770 -35.19 2.94 23.40
CA ALA A 770 -35.16 2.65 24.84
C ALA A 770 -34.93 1.16 25.11
N GLY A 771 -34.09 0.83 26.10
CA GLY A 771 -33.75 -0.56 26.47
C GLY A 771 -32.69 -1.21 25.57
N HIS A 772 -32.18 -0.52 24.56
CA HIS A 772 -31.11 -1.06 23.75
C HIS A 772 -29.75 -0.91 24.45
N ALA A 773 -28.91 -1.96 24.47
CA ALA A 773 -27.65 -1.99 25.20
C ALA A 773 -26.69 -0.84 24.85
N GLU A 774 -26.63 -0.40 23.59
CA GLU A 774 -25.83 0.74 23.15
C GLU A 774 -26.37 2.08 23.72
N VAL A 775 -27.70 2.22 23.80
CA VAL A 775 -28.34 3.42 24.39
C VAL A 775 -28.06 3.48 25.89
N GLU A 776 -28.25 2.38 26.62
CA GLU A 776 -27.92 2.27 28.04
C GLU A 776 -26.44 2.54 28.33
N GLY A 777 -25.55 1.96 27.49
CA GLY A 777 -24.11 2.22 27.54
C GLY A 777 -23.80 3.71 27.38
N THR A 778 -24.40 4.36 26.38
CA THR A 778 -24.17 5.77 26.07
C THR A 778 -24.73 6.67 27.19
N LEU A 779 -25.97 6.45 27.65
CA LEU A 779 -26.56 7.18 28.76
C LEU A 779 -25.71 7.07 30.02
N GLY A 780 -25.21 5.86 30.32
CA GLY A 780 -24.39 5.60 31.51
C GLY A 780 -22.96 6.15 31.45
N GLN A 781 -22.49 6.57 30.30
CA GLN A 781 -21.18 7.21 30.12
C GLN A 781 -21.22 8.73 30.36
N ILE A 782 -22.39 9.33 30.43
CA ILE A 782 -22.59 10.77 30.51
C ILE A 782 -22.97 11.15 31.95
N SER A 783 -22.32 12.15 32.50
CA SER A 783 -22.56 12.62 33.89
C SER A 783 -23.64 13.69 34.01
N ALA A 784 -24.25 14.12 32.92
CA ALA A 784 -25.30 15.10 32.85
C ALA A 784 -26.65 14.45 32.45
N PRO A 785 -27.80 15.08 32.73
CA PRO A 785 -29.10 14.61 32.22
C PRO A 785 -29.07 14.53 30.69
N VAL A 786 -29.51 13.40 30.16
CA VAL A 786 -29.64 13.16 28.70
C VAL A 786 -31.10 12.87 28.40
N VAL A 787 -31.61 13.49 27.35
CA VAL A 787 -33.00 13.28 26.91
C VAL A 787 -32.98 12.26 25.75
N LEU A 788 -33.70 11.15 25.91
CA LEU A 788 -33.86 10.14 24.88
C LEU A 788 -35.04 10.50 23.95
N VAL A 789 -34.82 10.45 22.65
CA VAL A 789 -35.81 10.68 21.60
C VAL A 789 -35.83 9.47 20.67
N GLN A 790 -37.02 8.91 20.41
CA GLN A 790 -37.17 7.74 19.56
C GLN A 790 -37.91 8.06 18.27
N THR A 791 -38.80 9.04 18.28
CA THR A 791 -39.68 9.42 17.15
C THR A 791 -39.76 10.95 16.97
N GLU A 792 -40.25 11.39 15.82
CA GLU A 792 -40.52 12.82 15.57
C GLU A 792 -41.55 13.39 16.58
N SER A 793 -42.53 12.59 17.01
CA SER A 793 -43.52 13.00 18.01
C SER A 793 -42.92 13.27 19.38
N ASP A 794 -41.83 12.55 19.74
CA ASP A 794 -41.10 12.81 21.00
C ASP A 794 -40.49 14.22 20.97
N VAL A 795 -39.97 14.64 19.81
CA VAL A 795 -39.41 16.00 19.66
C VAL A 795 -40.44 17.07 19.93
N ALA A 796 -41.70 16.88 19.51
CA ALA A 796 -42.78 17.82 19.74
C ALA A 796 -43.15 17.93 21.25
N SER A 797 -43.00 16.84 22.01
CA SER A 797 -43.33 16.72 23.41
C SER A 797 -42.23 17.17 24.41
N LEU A 798 -41.03 17.52 23.88
CA LEU A 798 -39.91 17.96 24.72
C LEU A 798 -40.26 19.20 25.54
N THR A 799 -39.87 19.22 26.80
CA THR A 799 -40.10 20.40 27.71
C THR A 799 -38.94 21.40 27.68
N ILE A 800 -37.96 21.20 26.82
CA ILE A 800 -36.76 22.04 26.65
C ILE A 800 -37.14 23.31 25.88
N PRO A 801 -36.79 24.52 26.38
CA PRO A 801 -37.04 25.80 25.67
C PRO A 801 -36.33 25.85 24.32
N ALA A 802 -36.94 26.49 23.33
CA ALA A 802 -36.45 26.53 21.95
C ALA A 802 -35.11 27.29 21.77
N ASP A 803 -34.78 28.17 22.69
CA ASP A 803 -33.53 28.95 22.74
C ASP A 803 -32.37 28.25 23.49
N THR A 804 -32.63 27.08 24.08
CA THR A 804 -31.63 26.30 24.79
C THR A 804 -30.57 25.75 23.80
N PRO A 805 -29.25 25.94 24.06
CA PRO A 805 -28.21 25.29 23.28
C PRO A 805 -28.30 23.76 23.39
N VAL A 806 -28.56 23.07 22.30
CA VAL A 806 -28.75 21.62 22.28
C VAL A 806 -27.62 20.95 21.44
N GLY A 807 -27.13 19.81 21.91
CA GLY A 807 -26.31 18.90 21.16
C GLY A 807 -27.02 17.56 21.03
N TYR A 808 -26.98 16.92 19.89
CA TYR A 808 -27.52 15.57 19.76
C TYR A 808 -26.49 14.57 19.21
N VAL A 809 -26.68 13.30 19.59
CA VAL A 809 -25.95 12.13 19.06
C VAL A 809 -26.95 11.03 18.75
N THR A 810 -26.57 10.05 17.92
CA THR A 810 -27.47 8.97 17.51
C THR A 810 -26.91 7.60 17.85
N GLN A 811 -27.79 6.63 18.09
CA GLN A 811 -27.43 5.21 18.12
C GLN A 811 -26.92 4.78 16.74
N THR A 812 -25.88 3.92 16.68
CA THR A 812 -25.17 3.60 15.44
C THR A 812 -25.95 2.66 14.48
N THR A 813 -27.00 2.02 14.93
CA THR A 813 -27.78 1.00 14.20
C THR A 813 -29.17 1.44 13.77
N LEU A 814 -29.49 2.76 13.82
CA LEU A 814 -30.79 3.30 13.46
C LEU A 814 -31.08 3.27 11.96
N SER A 815 -32.34 3.48 11.62
CA SER A 815 -32.77 3.83 10.27
C SER A 815 -32.19 5.19 9.86
N VAL A 816 -31.59 5.25 8.68
CA VAL A 816 -31.07 6.51 8.13
C VAL A 816 -32.19 7.52 7.87
N ASP A 817 -33.33 7.05 7.36
CA ASP A 817 -34.45 7.93 6.97
C ASP A 817 -35.23 8.45 8.16
N ASP A 818 -35.56 7.57 9.14
CA ASP A 818 -36.25 7.98 10.37
C ASP A 818 -35.37 8.95 11.19
N THR A 819 -34.05 8.69 11.22
CA THR A 819 -33.13 9.60 11.89
C THR A 819 -33.09 10.97 11.22
N LYS A 820 -33.16 11.06 9.89
CA LYS A 820 -33.25 12.35 9.18
C LYS A 820 -34.52 13.12 9.55
N GLY A 821 -35.68 12.44 9.65
CA GLY A 821 -36.92 13.02 10.08
C GLY A 821 -36.86 13.64 11.49
N ILE A 822 -36.34 12.87 12.45
CA ILE A 822 -36.12 13.33 13.82
C ILE A 822 -35.14 14.53 13.88
N ILE A 823 -34.02 14.47 13.11
CA ILE A 823 -33.07 15.58 13.04
C ILE A 823 -33.72 16.83 12.44
N ALA A 824 -34.52 16.70 11.39
CA ALA A 824 -35.25 17.83 10.80
C ALA A 824 -36.22 18.45 11.78
N ALA A 825 -36.95 17.65 12.56
CA ALA A 825 -37.84 18.14 13.63
C ALA A 825 -37.05 18.87 14.74
N LEU A 826 -35.89 18.38 15.12
CA LEU A 826 -35.00 19.05 16.08
C LEU A 826 -34.51 20.42 15.56
N HIS A 827 -34.12 20.51 14.29
CA HIS A 827 -33.73 21.77 13.64
C HIS A 827 -34.85 22.79 13.54
N GLN A 828 -36.06 22.33 13.37
CA GLN A 828 -37.24 23.24 13.39
C GLN A 828 -37.53 23.78 14.80
N ARG A 829 -37.20 22.99 15.84
CA ARG A 829 -37.52 23.34 17.25
C ARG A 829 -36.48 24.19 17.91
N PHE A 830 -35.19 23.93 17.68
CA PHE A 830 -34.06 24.57 18.41
C PHE A 830 -33.26 25.48 17.49
N SER A 831 -33.06 26.74 17.93
CA SER A 831 -32.29 27.73 17.15
C SER A 831 -30.78 27.53 17.24
N ASP A 832 -30.24 26.93 18.32
CA ASP A 832 -28.81 26.56 18.49
C ASP A 832 -28.70 25.04 18.68
N LEU A 833 -28.76 24.31 17.56
CA LEU A 833 -28.64 22.86 17.51
C LEU A 833 -27.34 22.45 16.82
N VAL A 834 -26.57 21.55 17.44
CA VAL A 834 -25.35 20.98 16.92
C VAL A 834 -25.41 19.47 16.99
N GLY A 835 -25.05 18.78 15.88
CA GLY A 835 -25.03 17.33 15.85
C GLY A 835 -24.28 16.78 14.64
N PRO A 836 -24.11 15.47 14.56
CA PRO A 836 -23.37 14.79 13.52
C PRO A 836 -24.17 14.53 12.23
N ASP A 837 -25.43 15.02 12.13
CA ASP A 837 -26.40 14.58 11.14
C ASP A 837 -26.61 13.06 11.21
N THR A 838 -26.52 12.34 10.09
CA THR A 838 -26.57 10.86 10.08
C THR A 838 -25.19 10.21 10.19
N ARG A 839 -24.11 10.97 10.44
CA ARG A 839 -22.72 10.46 10.46
C ARG A 839 -22.36 9.60 11.68
N ASP A 840 -23.20 9.51 12.69
CA ASP A 840 -23.08 8.58 13.81
C ASP A 840 -23.68 7.20 13.48
N ILE A 841 -24.62 7.11 12.53
CA ILE A 841 -25.06 5.82 12.01
C ILE A 841 -23.87 5.19 11.31
N CYS A 842 -23.47 4.00 11.76
CA CYS A 842 -22.24 3.39 11.29
C CYS A 842 -22.33 3.00 9.79
N TYR A 843 -21.19 3.07 9.10
CA TYR A 843 -21.09 2.71 7.68
C TYR A 843 -21.67 1.32 7.40
N ALA A 844 -21.42 0.35 8.30
CA ALA A 844 -21.92 -1.01 8.15
C ALA A 844 -23.45 -1.08 8.14
N THR A 845 -24.11 -0.26 8.96
CA THR A 845 -25.57 -0.13 8.96
C THR A 845 -26.07 0.54 7.68
N GLN A 846 -25.46 1.64 7.27
CA GLN A 846 -25.84 2.38 6.06
C GLN A 846 -25.69 1.51 4.81
N ASN A 847 -24.54 0.84 4.64
CA ASN A 847 -24.27 0.00 3.49
C ASN A 847 -25.25 -1.17 3.37
N ARG A 848 -25.56 -1.86 4.49
CA ARG A 848 -26.52 -2.98 4.46
C ARG A 848 -27.94 -2.51 4.18
N GLN A 849 -28.35 -1.36 4.69
CA GLN A 849 -29.64 -0.75 4.37
C GLN A 849 -29.74 -0.42 2.88
N MET A 850 -28.68 0.15 2.27
CA MET A 850 -28.60 0.41 0.85
C MET A 850 -28.67 -0.89 0.04
N ALA A 851 -27.89 -1.91 0.41
CA ALA A 851 -27.87 -3.19 -0.27
C ALA A 851 -29.25 -3.87 -0.29
N VAL A 852 -30.04 -3.77 0.78
CA VAL A 852 -31.42 -4.28 0.80
C VAL A 852 -32.33 -3.50 -0.14
N ARG A 853 -32.20 -2.15 -0.20
CA ARG A 853 -32.97 -1.34 -1.15
C ARG A 853 -32.68 -1.68 -2.61
N ASP A 854 -31.42 -1.98 -2.91
CA ASP A 854 -31.04 -2.41 -4.25
C ASP A 854 -31.52 -3.84 -4.51
N LEU A 855 -31.44 -4.73 -3.54
CA LEU A 855 -31.97 -6.10 -3.63
C LEU A 855 -33.48 -6.12 -3.92
N CYS A 856 -34.26 -5.22 -3.30
CA CYS A 856 -35.69 -5.12 -3.53
C CYS A 856 -36.11 -4.84 -4.99
N LYS A 857 -35.20 -4.30 -5.80
CA LYS A 857 -35.45 -4.02 -7.21
C LYS A 857 -35.41 -5.27 -8.10
N GLU A 858 -34.80 -6.36 -7.60
CA GLU A 858 -34.43 -7.53 -8.39
C GLU A 858 -35.07 -8.85 -7.91
N VAL A 859 -35.75 -8.84 -6.75
CA VAL A 859 -36.21 -10.08 -6.12
C VAL A 859 -37.69 -10.04 -5.72
N ASP A 860 -38.31 -11.22 -5.64
CA ASP A 860 -39.72 -11.38 -5.27
C ASP A 860 -39.87 -11.58 -3.73
N VAL A 861 -38.84 -12.03 -3.05
CA VAL A 861 -38.81 -12.25 -1.59
C VAL A 861 -37.38 -12.08 -1.05
N ILE A 862 -37.27 -11.58 0.19
CA ILE A 862 -35.98 -11.40 0.86
C ILE A 862 -35.92 -12.28 2.11
N ILE A 863 -34.82 -12.99 2.26
CA ILE A 863 -34.46 -13.72 3.47
C ILE A 863 -33.35 -12.93 4.18
N VAL A 864 -33.62 -12.49 5.40
CA VAL A 864 -32.66 -11.78 6.25
C VAL A 864 -32.14 -12.73 7.32
N VAL A 865 -30.86 -13.04 7.29
CA VAL A 865 -30.21 -13.87 8.31
C VAL A 865 -29.77 -13.00 9.48
N GLY A 866 -30.29 -13.26 10.69
CA GLY A 866 -29.96 -12.48 11.87
C GLY A 866 -30.79 -12.82 13.09
N ALA A 867 -30.42 -12.26 14.24
CA ALA A 867 -31.10 -12.48 15.49
C ALA A 867 -32.29 -11.49 15.70
N LYS A 868 -33.36 -11.94 16.32
CA LYS A 868 -34.55 -11.11 16.63
C LYS A 868 -34.25 -9.92 17.55
N ASN A 869 -33.23 -10.01 18.40
CA ASN A 869 -32.78 -8.93 19.28
C ASN A 869 -31.73 -8.00 18.60
N SER A 870 -31.41 -8.23 17.32
CA SER A 870 -30.52 -7.36 16.56
C SER A 870 -31.28 -6.23 15.87
N SER A 871 -31.10 -5.00 16.31
CA SER A 871 -31.71 -3.80 15.71
C SER A 871 -31.41 -3.69 14.21
N ASN A 872 -30.15 -3.93 13.80
CA ASN A 872 -29.77 -3.90 12.39
C ASN A 872 -30.50 -4.97 11.55
N SER A 873 -30.63 -6.21 12.06
CA SER A 873 -31.29 -7.29 11.29
C SER A 873 -32.80 -7.05 11.13
N ASN A 874 -33.47 -6.57 12.19
CA ASN A 874 -34.86 -6.19 12.11
C ASN A 874 -35.08 -5.07 11.08
N ARG A 875 -34.22 -4.03 11.10
CA ARG A 875 -34.34 -2.91 10.17
C ARG A 875 -34.19 -3.33 8.72
N LEU A 876 -33.30 -4.29 8.39
CA LEU A 876 -33.17 -4.82 7.03
C LEU A 876 -34.48 -5.49 6.56
N CYS A 877 -35.17 -6.21 7.44
CA CYS A 877 -36.45 -6.85 7.15
C CYS A 877 -37.56 -5.80 6.94
N GLU A 878 -37.59 -4.75 7.77
CA GLU A 878 -38.55 -3.65 7.67
C GLU A 878 -38.40 -2.89 6.34
N ILE A 879 -37.17 -2.57 5.93
CA ILE A 879 -36.87 -1.90 4.67
C ILE A 879 -37.40 -2.71 3.47
N GLY A 880 -37.20 -4.04 3.48
CA GLY A 880 -37.74 -4.90 2.43
C GLY A 880 -39.29 -4.82 2.38
N ALA A 881 -39.93 -4.87 3.54
CA ALA A 881 -41.39 -4.74 3.63
C ALA A 881 -41.89 -3.36 3.23
N GLU A 882 -41.23 -2.26 3.61
CA GLU A 882 -41.55 -0.88 3.20
C GLU A 882 -41.43 -0.70 1.67
N MET A 883 -40.49 -1.39 1.04
CA MET A 883 -40.30 -1.41 -0.41
C MET A 883 -41.29 -2.33 -1.15
N GLY A 884 -42.21 -2.98 -0.42
CA GLY A 884 -43.25 -3.86 -0.97
C GLY A 884 -42.78 -5.29 -1.29
N VAL A 885 -41.61 -5.69 -0.83
CA VAL A 885 -41.07 -7.05 -1.02
C VAL A 885 -41.22 -7.86 0.27
N PRO A 886 -41.92 -9.01 0.26
CA PRO A 886 -42.01 -9.91 1.41
C PRO A 886 -40.63 -10.26 1.96
N SER A 887 -40.41 -9.97 3.25
CA SER A 887 -39.09 -10.10 3.88
C SER A 887 -39.19 -10.85 5.19
N TYR A 888 -38.34 -11.87 5.37
CA TYR A 888 -38.44 -12.78 6.50
C TYR A 888 -37.11 -12.83 7.26
N LEU A 889 -37.18 -12.57 8.58
CA LEU A 889 -36.04 -12.68 9.48
C LEU A 889 -35.92 -14.11 10.00
N ILE A 890 -34.76 -14.71 9.82
CA ILE A 890 -34.46 -16.08 10.27
C ILE A 890 -33.15 -16.12 11.08
N ALA A 891 -33.07 -16.99 12.08
CA ALA A 891 -31.87 -17.23 12.83
C ALA A 891 -30.89 -18.12 12.02
N ASP A 892 -31.38 -19.14 11.37
CA ASP A 892 -30.63 -20.06 10.50
C ASP A 892 -31.55 -20.70 9.44
N SER A 893 -31.02 -21.61 8.64
CA SER A 893 -31.76 -22.30 7.55
C SER A 893 -32.88 -23.21 8.02
N ALA A 894 -32.97 -23.57 9.31
CA ALA A 894 -34.05 -24.38 9.85
C ALA A 894 -35.37 -23.60 10.00
N ASP A 895 -35.28 -22.28 10.09
CA ASP A 895 -36.44 -21.38 10.17
C ASP A 895 -37.11 -21.14 8.80
N LEU A 896 -36.47 -21.56 7.69
CA LEU A 896 -37.00 -21.38 6.34
C LEU A 896 -38.26 -22.19 6.10
N ARG A 897 -39.25 -21.57 5.46
CA ARG A 897 -40.52 -22.22 5.06
C ARG A 897 -40.62 -22.25 3.55
N HIS A 898 -41.05 -23.41 3.02
CA HIS A 898 -41.22 -23.62 1.59
C HIS A 898 -42.22 -22.59 0.98
N GLU A 899 -43.29 -22.32 1.71
CA GLU A 899 -44.35 -21.39 1.29
C GLU A 899 -43.85 -19.96 0.99
N TRP A 900 -42.72 -19.53 1.58
CA TRP A 900 -42.16 -18.19 1.35
C TRP A 900 -41.52 -18.05 -0.04
N VAL A 901 -41.07 -19.15 -0.61
CA VAL A 901 -40.26 -19.16 -1.84
C VAL A 901 -40.91 -19.96 -2.97
N GLU A 902 -42.06 -20.58 -2.72
CA GLU A 902 -42.75 -21.51 -3.64
C GLU A 902 -43.06 -20.86 -4.99
N ASN A 903 -43.49 -19.59 -4.98
CA ASN A 903 -43.87 -18.80 -6.17
C ASN A 903 -42.82 -17.78 -6.60
N ALA A 904 -41.68 -17.71 -5.90
CA ALA A 904 -40.63 -16.75 -6.22
C ALA A 904 -39.83 -17.21 -7.45
N ARG A 905 -39.50 -16.28 -8.33
CA ARG A 905 -38.54 -16.42 -9.43
C ARG A 905 -37.14 -16.04 -9.00
N ALA A 906 -37.07 -15.06 -8.07
CA ALA A 906 -35.85 -14.56 -7.52
C ALA A 906 -35.96 -14.39 -6.00
N VAL A 907 -35.00 -14.92 -5.25
CA VAL A 907 -34.90 -14.84 -3.79
C VAL A 907 -33.65 -14.02 -3.43
N GLY A 908 -33.86 -12.94 -2.70
CA GLY A 908 -32.78 -12.15 -2.13
C GLY A 908 -32.33 -12.71 -0.79
N VAL A 909 -31.04 -12.80 -0.56
CA VAL A 909 -30.49 -13.21 0.72
C VAL A 909 -29.53 -12.15 1.23
N THR A 910 -29.80 -11.68 2.44
CA THR A 910 -28.93 -10.73 3.15
C THR A 910 -28.69 -11.19 4.58
N ALA A 911 -27.77 -10.51 5.28
CA ALA A 911 -27.45 -10.86 6.66
C ALA A 911 -27.11 -9.62 7.48
N GLY A 912 -27.56 -9.58 8.71
CA GLY A 912 -27.23 -8.50 9.65
C GLY A 912 -25.73 -8.47 10.01
N ALA A 913 -25.27 -7.35 10.53
CA ALA A 913 -23.87 -7.07 10.86
C ALA A 913 -23.27 -8.02 11.92
N SER A 914 -24.09 -8.82 12.61
CA SER A 914 -23.67 -9.81 13.61
C SER A 914 -23.88 -11.27 13.17
N ALA A 915 -24.30 -11.53 11.93
CA ALA A 915 -24.54 -12.87 11.40
C ALA A 915 -23.32 -13.40 10.63
N PRO A 916 -22.81 -14.62 10.93
CA PRO A 916 -21.71 -15.22 10.19
C PRO A 916 -22.14 -15.70 8.80
N GLU A 917 -21.25 -15.61 7.83
CA GLU A 917 -21.48 -16.00 6.43
C GLU A 917 -21.91 -17.48 6.28
N GLN A 918 -21.47 -18.34 7.19
CA GLN A 918 -21.85 -19.75 7.21
C GLN A 918 -23.38 -19.96 7.26
N LEU A 919 -24.12 -19.08 7.96
CA LEU A 919 -25.58 -19.15 8.03
C LEU A 919 -26.22 -18.74 6.70
N VAL A 920 -25.65 -17.78 5.98
CA VAL A 920 -26.07 -17.40 4.63
C VAL A 920 -25.87 -18.57 3.66
N GLN A 921 -24.73 -19.24 3.73
CA GLN A 921 -24.45 -20.42 2.92
C GLN A 921 -25.42 -21.58 3.23
N GLY A 922 -25.85 -21.72 4.50
CA GLY A 922 -26.89 -22.65 4.90
C GLY A 922 -28.24 -22.39 4.20
N VAL A 923 -28.63 -21.11 4.06
CA VAL A 923 -29.83 -20.69 3.32
C VAL A 923 -29.71 -21.05 1.84
N VAL A 924 -28.58 -20.72 1.21
CA VAL A 924 -28.32 -21.04 -0.20
C VAL A 924 -28.39 -22.55 -0.47
N GLN A 925 -27.80 -23.35 0.41
CA GLN A 925 -27.87 -24.81 0.32
C GLN A 925 -29.32 -25.35 0.49
N TRP A 926 -30.10 -24.76 1.38
CA TRP A 926 -31.48 -25.12 1.58
C TRP A 926 -32.31 -24.84 0.32
N LEU A 927 -32.14 -23.64 -0.29
CA LEU A 927 -32.79 -23.29 -1.56
C LEU A 927 -32.38 -24.24 -2.70
N GLY A 928 -31.11 -24.64 -2.74
CA GLY A 928 -30.61 -25.63 -3.72
C GLY A 928 -31.22 -27.02 -3.63
N ARG A 929 -31.82 -27.40 -2.47
CA ARG A 929 -32.55 -28.67 -2.31
C ARG A 929 -33.95 -28.62 -2.95
N LEU A 930 -34.48 -27.42 -3.21
CA LEU A 930 -35.79 -27.25 -3.84
C LEU A 930 -35.75 -27.38 -5.37
N GLY A 931 -34.58 -27.22 -5.97
CA GLY A 931 -34.37 -27.29 -7.40
C GLY A 931 -33.05 -26.65 -7.84
N PRO A 932 -32.76 -26.58 -9.14
CA PRO A 932 -31.60 -25.89 -9.63
C PRO A 932 -31.68 -24.38 -9.26
N VAL A 933 -30.60 -23.85 -8.70
CA VAL A 933 -30.46 -22.44 -8.31
C VAL A 933 -29.35 -21.75 -9.12
N GLU A 934 -29.60 -20.50 -9.51
CA GLU A 934 -28.61 -19.61 -10.09
C GLU A 934 -28.26 -18.55 -9.05
N ILE A 935 -26.99 -18.55 -8.60
CA ILE A 935 -26.52 -17.68 -7.51
C ILE A 935 -25.77 -16.50 -8.11
N SER A 936 -26.16 -15.29 -7.73
CA SER A 936 -25.43 -14.04 -8.05
C SER A 936 -25.26 -13.21 -6.77
N THR A 937 -24.32 -12.25 -6.81
CA THR A 937 -24.13 -11.29 -5.74
C THR A 937 -24.35 -9.89 -6.32
N LEU A 938 -25.06 -9.04 -5.60
CA LEU A 938 -25.23 -7.62 -5.98
C LEU A 938 -23.89 -6.88 -5.93
N ASP A 939 -23.71 -5.94 -6.82
CA ASP A 939 -22.62 -4.98 -6.71
C ASP A 939 -22.83 -4.09 -5.49
N GLY A 940 -21.81 -3.97 -4.66
CA GLY A 940 -21.89 -3.15 -3.46
C GLY A 940 -20.49 -2.79 -2.93
N PRO A 941 -20.40 -1.84 -1.99
CA PRO A 941 -19.11 -1.41 -1.46
C PRO A 941 -18.43 -2.53 -0.68
N ASP A 942 -17.15 -2.76 -0.95
CA ASP A 942 -16.29 -3.62 -0.14
C ASP A 942 -15.95 -2.93 1.18
N GLU A 943 -16.21 -3.61 2.30
CA GLU A 943 -15.89 -3.13 3.64
C GLU A 943 -14.48 -3.56 4.05
N SER A 944 -13.48 -2.74 3.71
CA SER A 944 -12.05 -2.97 4.03
C SER A 944 -11.63 -2.40 5.39
N VAL A 945 -12.57 -1.96 6.22
CA VAL A 945 -12.28 -1.36 7.53
C VAL A 945 -11.87 -2.46 8.52
N GLU A 946 -10.68 -2.30 9.13
CA GLU A 946 -10.21 -3.14 10.22
C GLU A 946 -9.97 -2.31 11.48
N PHE A 947 -10.43 -2.78 12.63
CA PHE A 947 -10.19 -2.14 13.91
C PHE A 947 -9.10 -2.86 14.70
N ARG A 948 -8.12 -2.11 15.20
CA ARG A 948 -7.02 -2.65 15.99
C ARG A 948 -7.52 -3.27 17.29
N LEU A 949 -6.92 -4.40 17.65
CA LEU A 949 -7.11 -5.03 18.97
C LEU A 949 -6.52 -4.14 20.09
N PRO A 950 -6.99 -4.31 21.36
CA PRO A 950 -6.31 -3.75 22.51
C PRO A 950 -4.84 -4.15 22.54
N VAL A 951 -3.97 -3.22 22.94
CA VAL A 951 -2.50 -3.41 22.89
C VAL A 951 -2.04 -4.66 23.65
N GLN A 952 -2.73 -5.04 24.70
CA GLN A 952 -2.45 -6.21 25.52
C GLN A 952 -2.69 -7.54 24.76
N LEU A 953 -3.67 -7.57 23.86
CA LEU A 953 -4.03 -8.75 23.05
C LEU A 953 -3.36 -8.76 21.66
N ALA A 954 -2.87 -7.63 21.20
CA ALA A 954 -2.19 -7.51 19.91
C ALA A 954 -0.70 -7.90 19.97
N ARG A 955 -0.13 -8.13 21.16
CA ARG A 955 1.29 -8.40 21.41
C ARG A 955 1.57 -9.85 21.84
N ALA A 956 0.56 -10.65 22.03
CA ALA A 956 0.67 -12.04 22.43
C ALA A 956 0.74 -13.02 21.25
#